data_6a2c8050064813e0f0862713976183e0
#
_entry.id   6a2c8050064813e0f0862713976183e0
#
_cell.length_a   1.000
_cell.length_b   1.000
_cell.length_c   1.000
_cell.angle_alpha   90.00
_cell.angle_beta   90.00
_cell.angle_gamma   90.00
#
_symmetry.space_group_name_H-M   'P 1'
#
loop_
_entity.id
_entity.type
_entity.pdbx_description
1 polymer ?
#
loop_
_entity_poly.entity_id
_entity_poly.type
_entity_poly.pdbx_seq_one_letter_code
_entity_poly.pdbx_strand_id
1 'polypeptide(L)'
;MTGAKLISGTQVAKEIRDNLKLQVDELKNNLINFVPGLRIVQVGGREDSNVYIRMKIKAATEIGIAAKHVKLPRTITEIELLEKIFEMNNDPSVHGIIVQMPLDSDCKIDSHKITDAVCPKKDVDGLHTMNEGRVAIGDLKGFLPCTPWGCIELIKRSGIQIIGANAVVLGRSKIVGTPAAELLKWEHATVTVCHSKTKNLPEICRGADILVVGIGVAEMVKGSWIKPGAVVIDCGINCKPDSSKPSGTRLVGDVDFNEAKLVASYITPVPGGVGPMTVAMLMKNTVVSALGVAAKMMQKEWCLSPLVLKKAQPVPSDIVISRSQKPKHISLLAEEIGVAGNEISMYGDKKAKISLSLIKRLKDRADGCYVVVAGITPTPLGEGKSTTLIGLVQALCAHRQRNAIACLRQPSQGPTFGIKGGAAGGGYAQVIPMEDFNLHLTGDIHAVSAANNLLAAQLDTRIFHEQTQKDQALYDRLVPKIKGVREFSKIQLRRLQKLGINKTDPDTLTPEEINKFARLDIDVATIMWERVVDINDRYLRQITIGQSPTEKNLTRTASFSISVASEIMAVLALSRNLEDMKQRLAKMVVAFNKAGIPVTADDLGVTGALTVLLKDALEPTLMQTLEGTPVLVHAGPFANIAHGCSSIVADEIGLKLVGEDGFVCTEAGFGSDIGMEKFCNVKCRFSGLKPNVVVLVATVRALKMHGGGAAVTPGATLNKQYTEENLELLGKGLPNLLQHISNGKKFGLNVVVAVNSHSSDTAAEHQLIKDAALKAGAFAAVTCKHWSEGGEGAVDLADAVIDACCTSNSFKLLYDCELSLEEKINTIAREMYGAGKIELTAKAVKAMQKLTEAGFGKLPICMSKTSNSLTGDPSVKGAPKGFTLTVNDLYVSAGAGFVVAMCGEISKMPGLPT
;
A
#
# COMPACT_ATOMS: atom_id res chain seq x y z
N MET A 1 -21.64 22.47 -62.40
CA MET A 1 -20.63 22.24 -61.32
C MET A 1 -21.38 21.81 -60.09
N THR A 2 -21.12 20.62 -59.60
CA THR A 2 -21.67 20.17 -58.32
C THR A 2 -21.07 21.02 -57.22
N GLY A 3 -21.92 21.72 -56.41
CA GLY A 3 -21.41 22.59 -55.32
C GLY A 3 -20.47 21.90 -54.36
N ALA A 4 -19.73 22.67 -53.54
CA ALA A 4 -18.72 22.19 -52.60
C ALA A 4 -19.25 21.07 -51.66
N LYS A 5 -18.47 20.04 -51.46
CA LYS A 5 -18.76 19.02 -50.45
C LYS A 5 -18.59 19.63 -49.05
N LEU A 6 -19.55 19.38 -48.15
CA LEU A 6 -19.50 19.88 -46.79
C LEU A 6 -18.58 19.00 -45.94
N ILE A 7 -17.64 19.64 -45.23
CA ILE A 7 -16.83 18.99 -44.21
C ILE A 7 -17.54 19.16 -42.86
N SER A 8 -18.29 18.14 -42.46
CA SER A 8 -19.02 18.16 -41.19
C SER A 8 -18.09 17.94 -40.02
N GLY A 9 -17.67 19.00 -39.35
CA GLY A 9 -16.91 18.92 -38.13
C GLY A 9 -17.68 18.25 -37.00
N THR A 10 -18.99 18.35 -36.98
CA THR A 10 -19.85 17.67 -36.00
C THR A 10 -19.73 16.15 -36.10
N GLN A 11 -19.76 15.59 -37.33
CA GLN A 11 -19.61 14.14 -37.54
C GLN A 11 -18.20 13.67 -37.16
N VAL A 12 -17.15 14.35 -37.66
CA VAL A 12 -15.76 14.01 -37.38
C VAL A 12 -15.47 14.09 -35.88
N ALA A 13 -15.95 15.12 -35.20
CA ALA A 13 -15.81 15.28 -33.76
C ALA A 13 -16.49 14.15 -32.98
N LYS A 14 -17.64 13.64 -33.47
CA LYS A 14 -18.30 12.48 -32.83
C LYS A 14 -17.46 11.22 -32.96
N GLU A 15 -16.97 10.90 -34.15
CA GLU A 15 -16.09 9.75 -34.38
C GLU A 15 -14.86 9.77 -33.48
N ILE A 16 -14.24 10.95 -33.31
CA ILE A 16 -13.08 11.12 -32.42
C ILE A 16 -13.49 10.87 -30.96
N ARG A 17 -14.62 11.42 -30.48
CA ARG A 17 -15.09 11.21 -29.11
C ARG A 17 -15.45 9.76 -28.84
N ASP A 18 -16.08 9.06 -29.80
CA ASP A 18 -16.40 7.64 -29.67
C ASP A 18 -15.13 6.80 -29.48
N ASN A 19 -14.07 7.09 -30.24
CA ASN A 19 -12.76 6.42 -30.07
C ASN A 19 -12.09 6.77 -28.73
N LEU A 20 -12.12 8.03 -28.31
CA LEU A 20 -11.57 8.45 -27.02
C LEU A 20 -12.29 7.78 -25.85
N LYS A 21 -13.60 7.56 -25.96
CA LYS A 21 -14.37 6.83 -24.94
C LYS A 21 -13.85 5.43 -24.75
N LEU A 22 -13.58 4.69 -25.83
CA LEU A 22 -13.00 3.33 -25.75
C LEU A 22 -11.64 3.35 -25.02
N GLN A 23 -10.78 4.34 -25.31
CA GLN A 23 -9.49 4.48 -24.63
C GLN A 23 -9.64 4.78 -23.13
N VAL A 24 -10.61 5.63 -22.74
CA VAL A 24 -10.87 5.95 -21.34
C VAL A 24 -11.48 4.76 -20.60
N ASP A 25 -12.34 3.97 -21.23
CA ASP A 25 -12.92 2.77 -20.66
C ASP A 25 -11.83 1.70 -20.45
N GLU A 26 -10.90 1.55 -21.39
CA GLU A 26 -9.71 0.68 -21.23
C GLU A 26 -8.82 1.14 -20.07
N LEU A 27 -8.56 2.44 -19.96
CA LEU A 27 -7.81 2.99 -18.83
C LEU A 27 -8.43 2.67 -17.47
N LYS A 28 -9.76 2.81 -17.36
CA LYS A 28 -10.50 2.51 -16.13
C LYS A 28 -10.48 1.02 -15.77
N ASN A 29 -10.45 0.15 -16.78
CA ASN A 29 -10.35 -1.28 -16.58
C ASN A 29 -8.94 -1.70 -16.12
N ASN A 30 -7.91 -1.04 -16.62
CA ASN A 30 -6.52 -1.37 -16.32
C ASN A 30 -6.00 -0.73 -15.01
N LEU A 31 -6.57 0.40 -14.59
CA LEU A 31 -6.17 1.13 -13.37
C LEU A 31 -7.40 1.40 -12.49
N ILE A 32 -7.49 0.71 -11.38
CA ILE A 32 -8.60 0.85 -10.42
C ILE A 32 -8.63 2.30 -9.90
N ASN A 33 -9.79 2.95 -9.97
CA ASN A 33 -10.05 4.33 -9.57
C ASN A 33 -9.32 5.42 -10.39
N PHE A 34 -8.70 5.09 -11.52
CA PHE A 34 -8.12 6.10 -12.39
C PHE A 34 -9.19 6.70 -13.31
N VAL A 35 -9.39 8.00 -13.24
CA VAL A 35 -10.30 8.76 -14.11
C VAL A 35 -9.58 9.99 -14.64
N PRO A 36 -9.51 10.19 -15.98
CA PRO A 36 -8.96 11.43 -16.53
C PRO A 36 -9.69 12.65 -15.96
N GLY A 37 -8.96 13.64 -15.44
CA GLY A 37 -9.51 14.84 -14.81
C GLY A 37 -9.23 16.10 -15.63
N LEU A 38 -10.26 16.93 -15.84
CA LEU A 38 -10.17 18.22 -16.53
C LEU A 38 -10.67 19.36 -15.63
N ARG A 39 -9.94 20.45 -15.55
CA ARG A 39 -10.38 21.68 -14.88
C ARG A 39 -10.57 22.79 -15.91
N ILE A 40 -11.72 23.44 -15.87
CA ILE A 40 -12.06 24.56 -16.75
C ILE A 40 -12.22 25.79 -15.87
N VAL A 41 -11.22 26.67 -15.89
CA VAL A 41 -11.19 27.90 -15.10
C VAL A 41 -11.88 29.01 -15.88
N GLN A 42 -12.84 29.67 -15.26
CA GLN A 42 -13.53 30.85 -15.81
C GLN A 42 -13.47 31.99 -14.81
N VAL A 43 -13.04 33.15 -15.24
CA VAL A 43 -13.15 34.40 -14.48
C VAL A 43 -14.37 35.17 -15.00
N GLY A 44 -15.24 35.58 -14.08
CA GLY A 44 -16.47 36.29 -14.42
C GLY A 44 -17.59 35.40 -14.95
N GLY A 45 -18.47 35.92 -15.82
CA GLY A 45 -19.69 35.22 -16.21
C GLY A 45 -20.20 35.48 -17.62
N ARG A 46 -19.33 35.71 -18.59
CA ARG A 46 -19.72 35.95 -19.98
C ARG A 46 -20.58 34.84 -20.57
N GLU A 47 -21.69 35.23 -21.23
CA GLU A 47 -22.65 34.26 -21.80
C GLU A 47 -22.05 33.39 -22.91
N ASP A 48 -21.22 33.96 -23.77
CA ASP A 48 -20.53 33.25 -24.84
C ASP A 48 -19.60 32.15 -24.25
N SER A 49 -18.85 32.49 -23.21
CA SER A 49 -17.98 31.54 -22.49
C SER A 49 -18.79 30.43 -21.82
N ASN A 50 -19.95 30.75 -21.23
CA ASN A 50 -20.84 29.79 -20.57
C ASN A 50 -21.33 28.69 -21.53
N VAL A 51 -21.65 29.06 -22.77
CA VAL A 51 -22.09 28.12 -23.82
C VAL A 51 -20.97 27.14 -24.15
N TYR A 52 -19.75 27.62 -24.39
CA TYR A 52 -18.59 26.79 -24.70
C TYR A 52 -18.21 25.85 -23.53
N ILE A 53 -18.25 26.35 -22.31
CA ILE A 53 -17.96 25.55 -21.10
C ILE A 53 -18.98 24.40 -20.97
N ARG A 54 -20.28 24.67 -21.17
CA ARG A 54 -21.31 23.62 -21.17
C ARG A 54 -21.05 22.54 -22.22
N MET A 55 -20.64 22.94 -23.45
CA MET A 55 -20.29 21.99 -24.51
C MET A 55 -19.06 21.14 -24.14
N LYS A 56 -18.01 21.75 -23.56
CA LYS A 56 -16.80 21.06 -23.09
C LYS A 56 -17.13 20.04 -22.00
N ILE A 57 -17.92 20.43 -20.99
CA ILE A 57 -18.35 19.53 -19.91
C ILE A 57 -19.18 18.36 -20.44
N LYS A 58 -20.15 18.64 -21.33
CA LYS A 58 -20.97 17.60 -21.96
C LYS A 58 -20.11 16.58 -22.69
N ALA A 59 -19.17 17.03 -23.52
CA ALA A 59 -18.25 16.18 -24.27
C ALA A 59 -17.33 15.35 -23.33
N ALA A 60 -16.84 15.96 -22.27
CA ALA A 60 -16.02 15.29 -21.25
C ALA A 60 -16.81 14.18 -20.54
N THR A 61 -18.05 14.47 -20.14
CA THR A 61 -18.93 13.47 -19.47
C THR A 61 -19.24 12.30 -20.39
N GLU A 62 -19.51 12.58 -21.68
CA GLU A 62 -19.80 11.58 -22.72
C GLU A 62 -18.65 10.57 -22.90
N ILE A 63 -17.40 11.04 -22.79
CA ILE A 63 -16.17 10.25 -22.89
C ILE A 63 -15.81 9.57 -21.57
N GLY A 64 -16.34 10.04 -20.44
CA GLY A 64 -16.02 9.54 -19.10
C GLY A 64 -14.85 10.27 -18.41
N ILE A 65 -14.55 11.50 -18.84
CA ILE A 65 -13.58 12.42 -18.19
C ILE A 65 -14.28 13.16 -17.04
N ALA A 66 -13.65 13.25 -15.88
CA ALA A 66 -14.13 14.01 -14.72
C ALA A 66 -13.84 15.51 -14.91
N ALA A 67 -14.72 16.21 -15.61
CA ALA A 67 -14.58 17.65 -15.83
C ALA A 67 -15.22 18.45 -14.69
N LYS A 68 -14.48 19.46 -14.17
CA LYS A 68 -14.97 20.39 -13.15
C LYS A 68 -14.85 21.83 -13.64
N HIS A 69 -15.95 22.57 -13.56
CA HIS A 69 -15.97 24.00 -13.80
C HIS A 69 -15.54 24.75 -12.54
N VAL A 70 -14.47 25.52 -12.65
CA VAL A 70 -13.92 26.38 -11.59
C VAL A 70 -14.29 27.82 -11.93
N LYS A 71 -15.43 28.27 -11.44
CA LYS A 71 -15.93 29.64 -11.67
C LYS A 71 -15.38 30.56 -10.58
N LEU A 72 -14.71 31.62 -10.99
CA LEU A 72 -14.08 32.62 -10.14
C LEU A 72 -14.76 33.99 -10.31
N PRO A 73 -14.82 34.80 -9.27
CA PRO A 73 -15.48 36.12 -9.36
C PRO A 73 -14.70 37.09 -10.24
N ARG A 74 -15.38 38.12 -10.78
CA ARG A 74 -14.74 39.18 -11.54
C ARG A 74 -13.70 39.95 -10.73
N THR A 75 -13.88 40.01 -9.42
CA THR A 75 -13.01 40.72 -8.48
C THR A 75 -11.71 40.01 -8.15
N ILE A 76 -11.49 38.78 -8.68
CA ILE A 76 -10.30 38.02 -8.41
C ILE A 76 -9.04 38.75 -8.88
N THR A 77 -8.01 38.75 -8.06
CA THR A 77 -6.71 39.33 -8.39
C THR A 77 -5.84 38.34 -9.19
N GLU A 78 -4.82 38.86 -9.88
CA GLU A 78 -3.85 38.02 -10.60
C GLU A 78 -3.16 37.00 -9.68
N ILE A 79 -2.80 37.42 -8.47
CA ILE A 79 -2.12 36.54 -7.48
C ILE A 79 -3.03 35.37 -7.06
N GLU A 80 -4.27 35.66 -6.68
CA GLU A 80 -5.24 34.63 -6.28
C GLU A 80 -5.52 33.63 -7.42
N LEU A 81 -5.59 34.13 -8.66
CA LEU A 81 -5.77 33.28 -9.86
C LEU A 81 -4.55 32.37 -10.07
N LEU A 82 -3.34 32.88 -9.89
CA LEU A 82 -2.09 32.10 -9.98
C LEU A 82 -2.02 31.02 -8.90
N GLU A 83 -2.44 31.35 -7.66
CA GLU A 83 -2.51 30.37 -6.57
C GLU A 83 -3.48 29.22 -6.92
N LYS A 84 -4.66 29.55 -7.48
CA LYS A 84 -5.63 28.52 -7.91
C LYS A 84 -5.08 27.64 -9.04
N ILE A 85 -4.33 28.21 -9.98
CA ILE A 85 -3.67 27.43 -11.03
C ILE A 85 -2.58 26.53 -10.42
N PHE A 86 -1.81 27.03 -9.47
CA PHE A 86 -0.78 26.27 -8.79
C PHE A 86 -1.36 25.07 -7.99
N GLU A 87 -2.48 25.27 -7.29
CA GLU A 87 -3.21 24.18 -6.63
C GLU A 87 -3.59 23.08 -7.64
N MET A 88 -4.13 23.44 -8.80
CA MET A 88 -4.52 22.49 -9.84
C MET A 88 -3.34 21.83 -10.54
N ASN A 89 -2.21 22.54 -10.69
CA ASN A 89 -0.98 21.95 -11.21
C ASN A 89 -0.46 20.83 -10.32
N ASN A 90 -0.61 20.96 -9.00
CA ASN A 90 -0.15 19.98 -8.01
C ASN A 90 -1.19 18.89 -7.69
N ASP A 91 -2.43 19.02 -8.15
CA ASP A 91 -3.46 17.99 -7.96
C ASP A 91 -3.20 16.79 -8.91
N PRO A 92 -2.87 15.59 -8.38
CA PRO A 92 -2.61 14.42 -9.22
C PRO A 92 -3.84 13.89 -9.94
N SER A 93 -5.05 14.27 -9.51
CA SER A 93 -6.30 13.92 -10.21
C SER A 93 -6.59 14.79 -11.42
N VAL A 94 -5.81 15.86 -11.62
CA VAL A 94 -5.98 16.81 -12.73
C VAL A 94 -4.98 16.50 -13.83
N HIS A 95 -5.48 16.12 -15.00
CA HIS A 95 -4.69 15.79 -16.18
C HIS A 95 -4.72 16.89 -17.25
N GLY A 96 -5.73 17.77 -17.21
CA GLY A 96 -5.84 18.91 -18.09
C GLY A 96 -6.38 20.14 -17.38
N ILE A 97 -5.84 21.31 -17.72
CA ILE A 97 -6.27 22.61 -17.23
C ILE A 97 -6.51 23.51 -18.44
N ILE A 98 -7.66 24.18 -18.43
CA ILE A 98 -8.03 25.20 -19.39
C ILE A 98 -8.32 26.50 -18.65
N VAL A 99 -7.77 27.59 -19.11
CA VAL A 99 -8.19 28.91 -18.68
C VAL A 99 -9.05 29.50 -19.80
N GLN A 100 -10.36 29.62 -19.58
CA GLN A 100 -11.31 30.09 -20.58
C GLN A 100 -11.08 31.56 -20.88
N MET A 101 -10.64 31.87 -22.11
CA MET A 101 -10.44 33.23 -22.58
C MET A 101 -11.70 33.77 -23.29
N PRO A 102 -11.88 35.11 -23.32
CA PRO A 102 -11.12 36.12 -22.57
C PRO A 102 -11.51 36.13 -21.07
N LEU A 103 -10.58 36.60 -20.22
CA LEU A 103 -10.85 36.79 -18.79
C LEU A 103 -11.79 37.99 -18.60
N ASP A 104 -12.90 37.77 -17.90
CA ASP A 104 -13.89 38.79 -17.54
C ASP A 104 -13.64 39.26 -16.11
N SER A 105 -12.60 40.10 -15.93
CA SER A 105 -12.15 40.56 -14.62
C SER A 105 -12.23 42.09 -14.52
N ASP A 106 -12.55 42.55 -13.31
CA ASP A 106 -12.49 43.97 -12.95
C ASP A 106 -11.06 44.40 -12.58
N CYS A 107 -10.18 43.41 -12.33
CA CYS A 107 -8.77 43.59 -12.02
C CYS A 107 -7.93 43.47 -13.31
N LYS A 108 -6.79 44.17 -13.34
CA LYS A 108 -5.81 44.01 -14.44
C LYS A 108 -5.09 42.68 -14.26
N ILE A 109 -5.32 41.75 -15.16
CA ILE A 109 -4.70 40.44 -15.20
C ILE A 109 -3.97 40.25 -16.53
N ASP A 110 -2.72 39.84 -16.50
CA ASP A 110 -1.94 39.49 -17.67
C ASP A 110 -2.31 38.09 -18.17
N SER A 111 -3.04 38.02 -19.28
CA SER A 111 -3.48 36.75 -19.86
C SER A 111 -2.33 35.79 -20.24
N HIS A 112 -1.18 36.35 -20.68
CA HIS A 112 0.01 35.53 -21.01
C HIS A 112 0.60 34.89 -19.79
N LYS A 113 0.77 35.66 -18.73
CA LYS A 113 1.28 35.15 -17.46
C LYS A 113 0.39 34.04 -16.89
N ILE A 114 -0.93 34.19 -17.06
CA ILE A 114 -1.91 33.18 -16.60
C ILE A 114 -1.83 31.90 -17.44
N THR A 115 -1.74 31.98 -18.77
CA THR A 115 -1.57 30.80 -19.63
C THR A 115 -0.25 30.10 -19.38
N ASP A 116 0.82 30.84 -19.13
CA ASP A 116 2.15 30.30 -18.84
C ASP A 116 2.30 29.76 -17.40
N ALA A 117 1.36 30.05 -16.50
CA ALA A 117 1.32 29.46 -15.16
C ALA A 117 0.75 28.03 -15.16
N VAL A 118 0.03 27.62 -16.20
CA VAL A 118 -0.43 26.23 -16.36
C VAL A 118 0.77 25.33 -16.65
N CYS A 119 0.92 24.22 -15.93
CA CYS A 119 1.99 23.28 -16.22
C CYS A 119 1.95 22.80 -17.69
N PRO A 120 3.05 22.87 -18.46
CA PRO A 120 3.07 22.46 -19.87
C PRO A 120 2.55 21.06 -20.15
N LYS A 121 2.66 20.16 -19.16
CA LYS A 121 2.14 18.78 -19.22
C LYS A 121 0.62 18.70 -18.94
N LYS A 122 0.00 19.77 -18.46
CA LYS A 122 -1.44 19.88 -18.20
C LYS A 122 -2.12 20.96 -19.05
N ASP A 123 -1.37 21.69 -19.88
CA ASP A 123 -1.85 22.70 -20.82
C ASP A 123 -2.49 22.03 -22.04
N VAL A 124 -3.71 21.48 -21.84
CA VAL A 124 -4.42 20.73 -22.89
C VAL A 124 -5.05 21.63 -23.97
N ASP A 125 -5.02 22.95 -23.80
CA ASP A 125 -5.43 23.92 -24.83
C ASP A 125 -4.27 24.30 -25.77
N GLY A 126 -3.02 23.99 -25.35
CA GLY A 126 -1.80 24.21 -26.14
C GLY A 126 -1.37 25.66 -26.23
N LEU A 127 -1.66 26.47 -25.22
CA LEU A 127 -1.42 27.93 -25.21
C LEU A 127 -0.20 28.37 -24.39
N HIS A 128 0.45 27.47 -23.70
CA HIS A 128 1.68 27.73 -22.95
C HIS A 128 2.83 28.00 -23.94
N THR A 129 3.64 28.99 -23.68
CA THR A 129 4.80 29.39 -24.50
C THR A 129 5.71 28.23 -24.90
N MET A 130 5.93 27.23 -24.00
CA MET A 130 6.70 26.04 -24.32
C MET A 130 6.03 25.15 -25.37
N ASN A 131 4.72 24.95 -25.32
CA ASN A 131 3.97 24.14 -26.28
C ASN A 131 3.90 24.87 -27.64
N GLU A 132 3.67 26.19 -27.64
CA GLU A 132 3.72 27.00 -28.84
C GLU A 132 5.12 26.97 -29.50
N GLY A 133 6.19 27.10 -28.70
CA GLY A 133 7.57 27.00 -29.16
C GLY A 133 7.89 25.66 -29.81
N ARG A 134 7.38 24.58 -29.25
CA ARG A 134 7.52 23.24 -29.86
C ARG A 134 6.86 23.14 -31.23
N VAL A 135 5.64 23.64 -31.37
CA VAL A 135 4.96 23.68 -32.68
C VAL A 135 5.79 24.50 -33.70
N ALA A 136 6.32 25.65 -33.31
CA ALA A 136 7.14 26.50 -34.18
C ALA A 136 8.41 25.78 -34.68
N ILE A 137 9.05 24.92 -33.90
CA ILE A 137 10.26 24.18 -34.31
C ILE A 137 9.97 22.79 -34.90
N GLY A 138 8.68 22.37 -35.00
CA GLY A 138 8.30 21.06 -35.53
C GLY A 138 8.31 19.89 -34.55
N ASP A 139 8.47 20.16 -33.26
CA ASP A 139 8.25 19.12 -32.22
C ASP A 139 6.75 18.98 -31.91
N LEU A 140 6.07 18.19 -32.71
CA LEU A 140 4.62 17.97 -32.60
C LEU A 140 4.23 16.94 -31.54
N LYS A 141 5.18 16.50 -30.69
CA LYS A 141 4.93 15.55 -29.57
C LYS A 141 4.32 16.22 -28.33
N GLY A 142 4.29 17.55 -28.27
CA GLY A 142 3.61 18.33 -27.23
C GLY A 142 2.09 18.43 -27.45
N PHE A 143 1.42 19.23 -26.61
CA PHE A 143 0.01 19.53 -26.84
C PHE A 143 -0.15 20.57 -27.93
N LEU A 144 -0.92 20.21 -28.95
CA LEU A 144 -1.18 21.10 -30.08
C LEU A 144 -2.38 22.00 -29.76
N PRO A 145 -2.37 23.29 -30.21
CA PRO A 145 -3.52 24.18 -30.09
C PRO A 145 -4.76 23.57 -30.72
N CYS A 146 -5.86 23.47 -29.92
CA CYS A 146 -7.02 22.66 -30.27
C CYS A 146 -7.71 23.06 -31.58
N THR A 147 -7.92 24.35 -31.80
CA THR A 147 -8.61 24.85 -33.00
C THR A 147 -7.77 24.62 -34.27
N PRO A 148 -6.50 25.03 -34.37
CA PRO A 148 -5.62 24.73 -35.49
C PRO A 148 -5.50 23.24 -35.78
N TRP A 149 -5.32 22.42 -34.76
CA TRP A 149 -5.26 20.98 -34.96
C TRP A 149 -6.55 20.42 -35.53
N GLY A 150 -7.71 20.91 -35.06
CA GLY A 150 -9.01 20.56 -35.67
C GLY A 150 -9.11 20.92 -37.12
N CYS A 151 -8.55 22.08 -37.55
CA CYS A 151 -8.50 22.48 -38.95
C CYS A 151 -7.66 21.51 -39.79
N ILE A 152 -6.46 21.15 -39.35
CA ILE A 152 -5.61 20.19 -40.07
C ILE A 152 -6.32 18.83 -40.22
N GLU A 153 -6.96 18.35 -39.16
CA GLU A 153 -7.71 17.10 -39.19
C GLU A 153 -8.86 17.13 -40.22
N LEU A 154 -9.58 18.22 -40.29
CA LEU A 154 -10.64 18.40 -41.29
C LEU A 154 -10.10 18.44 -42.73
N ILE A 155 -8.93 19.12 -42.95
CA ILE A 155 -8.28 19.14 -44.26
C ILE A 155 -7.85 17.74 -44.68
N LYS A 156 -7.18 17.00 -43.77
CA LYS A 156 -6.76 15.61 -44.05
C LYS A 156 -7.93 14.70 -44.44
N ARG A 157 -9.09 14.85 -43.80
CA ARG A 157 -10.29 14.09 -44.12
C ARG A 157 -11.01 14.51 -45.37
N SER A 158 -10.69 15.68 -45.96
CA SER A 158 -11.18 16.07 -47.26
C SER A 158 -10.55 15.24 -48.40
N GLY A 159 -9.45 14.56 -48.14
CA GLY A 159 -8.71 13.79 -49.13
C GLY A 159 -7.81 14.63 -50.03
N ILE A 160 -7.74 15.95 -49.82
CA ILE A 160 -6.83 16.84 -50.56
C ILE A 160 -5.40 16.68 -50.00
N GLN A 161 -4.43 16.57 -50.90
CA GLN A 161 -3.02 16.52 -50.56
C GLN A 161 -2.53 17.85 -50.06
N ILE A 162 -2.02 17.89 -48.80
CA ILE A 162 -1.46 19.11 -48.20
C ILE A 162 -0.03 19.36 -48.71
N ILE A 163 0.73 18.29 -48.94
CA ILE A 163 2.12 18.34 -49.41
C ILE A 163 2.20 19.08 -50.75
N GLY A 164 2.99 20.17 -50.77
CA GLY A 164 3.18 21.01 -51.95
C GLY A 164 2.01 21.96 -52.29
N ALA A 165 0.92 21.92 -51.52
CA ALA A 165 -0.21 22.84 -51.75
C ALA A 165 0.13 24.26 -51.28
N ASN A 166 -0.44 25.27 -51.98
CA ASN A 166 -0.44 26.66 -51.56
C ASN A 166 -1.53 26.87 -50.50
N ALA A 167 -1.13 27.08 -49.25
CA ALA A 167 -2.05 27.37 -48.15
C ALA A 167 -2.01 28.85 -47.80
N VAL A 168 -3.18 29.45 -47.69
CA VAL A 168 -3.32 30.84 -47.22
C VAL A 168 -4.08 30.85 -45.91
N VAL A 169 -3.49 31.47 -44.90
CA VAL A 169 -4.10 31.62 -43.57
C VAL A 169 -4.44 33.09 -43.34
N LEU A 170 -5.72 33.40 -43.27
CA LEU A 170 -6.21 34.72 -42.93
C LEU A 170 -6.39 34.87 -41.42
N GLY A 171 -5.52 35.70 -40.83
CA GLY A 171 -5.43 35.93 -39.40
C GLY A 171 -4.06 35.46 -38.83
N ARG A 172 -3.60 36.15 -37.77
CA ARG A 172 -2.35 35.86 -37.10
C ARG A 172 -2.51 35.84 -35.58
N SER A 173 -3.68 35.44 -35.14
CA SER A 173 -3.92 35.28 -33.69
C SER A 173 -3.05 34.16 -33.13
N LYS A 174 -2.61 34.33 -31.85
CA LYS A 174 -1.88 33.34 -31.10
C LYS A 174 -2.65 32.03 -31.00
N ILE A 175 -3.99 32.09 -30.93
CA ILE A 175 -4.86 30.93 -30.66
C ILE A 175 -5.21 30.17 -31.95
N VAL A 176 -5.29 30.81 -33.11
CA VAL A 176 -5.74 30.17 -34.35
C VAL A 176 -4.78 30.37 -35.51
N GLY A 177 -4.54 31.60 -35.94
CA GLY A 177 -3.87 31.87 -37.21
C GLY A 177 -2.41 31.46 -37.25
N THR A 178 -1.61 31.90 -36.30
CA THR A 178 -0.18 31.54 -36.21
C THR A 178 0.03 30.04 -36.09
N PRO A 179 -0.58 29.34 -35.15
CA PRO A 179 -0.36 27.87 -35.03
C PRO A 179 -0.96 27.08 -36.21
N ALA A 180 -2.02 27.55 -36.87
CA ALA A 180 -2.53 26.89 -38.07
C ALA A 180 -1.51 27.00 -39.23
N ALA A 181 -0.86 28.15 -39.38
CA ALA A 181 0.19 28.32 -40.37
C ALA A 181 1.41 27.44 -40.10
N GLU A 182 1.83 27.36 -38.85
CA GLU A 182 2.95 26.46 -38.45
C GLU A 182 2.63 24.98 -38.69
N LEU A 183 1.43 24.53 -38.32
CA LEU A 183 1.01 23.13 -38.56
C LEU A 183 0.93 22.82 -40.08
N LEU A 184 0.40 23.71 -40.91
CA LEU A 184 0.39 23.53 -42.37
C LEU A 184 1.80 23.48 -42.95
N LYS A 185 2.72 24.30 -42.47
CA LYS A 185 4.14 24.25 -42.84
C LYS A 185 4.79 22.90 -42.55
N TRP A 186 4.51 22.34 -41.39
CA TRP A 186 5.04 21.03 -40.99
C TRP A 186 4.33 19.83 -41.67
N GLU A 187 3.16 20.09 -42.29
CA GLU A 187 2.51 19.16 -43.24
C GLU A 187 3.00 19.39 -44.70
N HIS A 188 4.10 20.13 -44.88
CA HIS A 188 4.77 20.41 -46.14
C HIS A 188 3.97 21.24 -47.14
N ALA A 189 3.08 22.11 -46.66
CA ALA A 189 2.46 23.15 -47.51
C ALA A 189 3.36 24.39 -47.64
N THR A 190 3.23 25.12 -48.76
CA THR A 190 3.74 26.47 -48.87
C THR A 190 2.73 27.42 -48.24
N VAL A 191 3.10 28.14 -47.17
CA VAL A 191 2.12 28.87 -46.36
C VAL A 191 2.32 30.38 -46.46
N THR A 192 1.25 31.11 -46.83
CA THR A 192 1.18 32.55 -46.77
C THR A 192 0.26 32.99 -45.63
N VAL A 193 0.76 33.80 -44.68
CA VAL A 193 -0.04 34.37 -43.59
C VAL A 193 -0.46 35.80 -43.94
N CYS A 194 -1.76 36.08 -43.96
CA CYS A 194 -2.35 37.38 -44.23
C CYS A 194 -2.99 37.97 -42.95
N HIS A 195 -2.98 39.30 -42.88
CA HIS A 195 -3.54 40.04 -41.74
C HIS A 195 -4.10 41.43 -42.19
N SER A 196 -4.67 42.20 -41.29
CA SER A 196 -5.32 43.47 -41.53
C SER A 196 -4.47 44.53 -42.26
N LYS A 197 -3.15 44.33 -42.38
CA LYS A 197 -2.24 45.22 -43.12
C LYS A 197 -1.74 44.62 -44.44
N THR A 198 -2.19 43.41 -44.77
CA THR A 198 -1.85 42.76 -46.05
C THR A 198 -2.59 43.46 -47.20
N LYS A 199 -1.84 43.84 -48.25
CA LYS A 199 -2.40 44.44 -49.48
C LYS A 199 -2.88 43.31 -50.42
N ASN A 200 -3.85 43.58 -51.26
CA ASN A 200 -4.34 42.68 -52.32
C ASN A 200 -4.81 41.32 -51.81
N LEU A 201 -5.48 41.30 -50.66
CA LEU A 201 -6.03 40.07 -50.05
C LEU A 201 -6.80 39.16 -51.02
N PRO A 202 -7.73 39.70 -51.89
CA PRO A 202 -8.48 38.87 -52.83
C PRO A 202 -7.59 38.10 -53.81
N GLU A 203 -6.50 38.67 -54.25
CA GLU A 203 -5.58 38.07 -55.22
C GLU A 203 -4.76 36.94 -54.57
N ILE A 204 -4.28 37.17 -53.34
CA ILE A 204 -3.55 36.17 -52.58
C ILE A 204 -4.46 34.97 -52.32
N CYS A 205 -5.70 35.18 -51.87
CA CYS A 205 -6.68 34.13 -51.62
C CYS A 205 -7.02 33.31 -52.87
N ARG A 206 -7.08 33.93 -54.08
CA ARG A 206 -7.30 33.22 -55.34
C ARG A 206 -6.17 32.27 -55.72
N GLY A 207 -4.99 32.45 -55.16
CA GLY A 207 -3.88 31.51 -55.35
C GLY A 207 -3.90 30.29 -54.42
N ALA A 208 -4.81 30.23 -53.43
CA ALA A 208 -4.81 29.21 -52.36
C ALA A 208 -5.51 27.90 -52.79
N ASP A 209 -4.80 26.80 -52.69
CA ASP A 209 -5.40 25.45 -52.73
C ASP A 209 -6.13 25.13 -51.42
N ILE A 210 -5.61 25.66 -50.32
CA ILE A 210 -6.17 25.57 -48.98
C ILE A 210 -6.30 26.95 -48.38
N LEU A 211 -7.50 27.35 -47.97
CA LEU A 211 -7.80 28.64 -47.37
C LEU A 211 -8.31 28.46 -45.95
N VAL A 212 -7.56 28.87 -44.94
CA VAL A 212 -7.97 28.85 -43.52
C VAL A 212 -8.28 30.26 -43.07
N VAL A 213 -9.51 30.54 -42.62
CA VAL A 213 -9.98 31.87 -42.31
C VAL A 213 -10.33 31.99 -40.81
N GLY A 214 -9.66 32.92 -40.12
CA GLY A 214 -9.89 33.19 -38.69
C GLY A 214 -9.58 34.64 -38.34
N ILE A 215 -10.42 35.57 -38.84
CA ILE A 215 -10.22 37.02 -38.73
C ILE A 215 -11.26 37.71 -37.83
N GLY A 216 -12.38 37.01 -37.51
CA GLY A 216 -13.45 37.53 -36.66
C GLY A 216 -14.29 38.63 -37.32
N VAL A 217 -14.41 38.60 -38.65
CA VAL A 217 -15.24 39.55 -39.42
C VAL A 217 -16.24 38.80 -40.26
N ALA A 218 -17.54 38.96 -39.93
CA ALA A 218 -18.64 38.20 -40.53
C ALA A 218 -18.67 38.31 -42.06
N GLU A 219 -18.64 37.17 -42.75
CA GLU A 219 -18.84 37.04 -44.21
C GLU A 219 -17.91 37.92 -45.04
N MET A 220 -16.70 38.23 -44.54
CA MET A 220 -15.73 39.08 -45.20
C MET A 220 -15.17 38.48 -46.50
N VAL A 221 -14.86 37.16 -46.45
CA VAL A 221 -14.31 36.43 -47.59
C VAL A 221 -15.41 36.05 -48.57
N LYS A 222 -15.40 36.60 -49.77
CA LYS A 222 -16.39 36.36 -50.82
C LYS A 222 -16.01 35.17 -51.71
N GLY A 223 -17.00 34.60 -52.39
CA GLY A 223 -16.76 33.53 -53.36
C GLY A 223 -15.77 33.93 -54.47
N SER A 224 -15.76 35.19 -54.88
CA SER A 224 -14.81 35.74 -55.87
C SER A 224 -13.33 35.75 -55.41
N TRP A 225 -13.06 35.55 -54.10
CA TRP A 225 -11.69 35.47 -53.56
C TRP A 225 -11.17 34.04 -53.54
N ILE A 226 -12.03 33.04 -53.79
CA ILE A 226 -11.69 31.62 -53.64
C ILE A 226 -11.26 31.05 -54.97
N LYS A 227 -10.16 30.31 -54.96
CA LYS A 227 -9.71 29.53 -56.12
C LYS A 227 -10.73 28.41 -56.42
N PRO A 228 -11.18 28.24 -57.69
CA PRO A 228 -12.01 27.10 -58.01
C PRO A 228 -11.39 25.77 -57.64
N GLY A 229 -12.14 25.00 -56.87
CA GLY A 229 -11.64 23.71 -56.35
C GLY A 229 -10.85 23.75 -55.04
N ALA A 230 -10.67 24.93 -54.43
CA ALA A 230 -9.98 25.05 -53.13
C ALA A 230 -10.75 24.38 -51.95
N VAL A 231 -9.99 24.03 -50.90
CA VAL A 231 -10.56 23.68 -49.60
C VAL A 231 -10.66 24.94 -48.75
N VAL A 232 -11.83 25.18 -48.18
CA VAL A 232 -12.09 26.35 -47.34
C VAL A 232 -12.42 25.90 -45.90
N ILE A 233 -11.61 26.31 -44.94
CA ILE A 233 -11.79 26.08 -43.53
C ILE A 233 -12.09 27.41 -42.83
N ASP A 234 -13.33 27.57 -42.41
CA ASP A 234 -13.82 28.76 -41.74
C ASP A 234 -13.82 28.58 -40.22
N CYS A 235 -12.93 29.26 -39.52
CA CYS A 235 -12.81 29.30 -38.07
C CYS A 235 -13.64 30.43 -37.43
N GLY A 236 -14.27 31.29 -38.26
CA GLY A 236 -15.02 32.42 -37.76
C GLY A 236 -16.28 32.03 -37.02
N ILE A 237 -16.58 32.76 -35.97
CA ILE A 237 -17.85 32.64 -35.22
C ILE A 237 -18.33 34.03 -34.89
N ASN A 238 -19.30 34.52 -35.67
CA ASN A 238 -19.86 35.85 -35.55
C ASN A 238 -21.38 35.77 -35.38
N CYS A 239 -21.95 36.70 -34.61
CA CYS A 239 -23.39 36.86 -34.44
C CYS A 239 -23.87 37.96 -35.41
N LYS A 240 -24.78 37.62 -36.32
CA LYS A 240 -25.45 38.58 -37.22
C LYS A 240 -26.92 38.71 -36.83
N PRO A 241 -27.50 39.93 -36.76
CA PRO A 241 -28.93 40.08 -36.50
C PRO A 241 -29.78 39.31 -37.50
N ASP A 242 -30.77 38.55 -37.00
CA ASP A 242 -31.68 37.75 -37.81
C ASP A 242 -33.05 37.66 -37.10
N SER A 243 -33.99 38.44 -37.57
CA SER A 243 -35.35 38.51 -37.03
C SER A 243 -36.16 37.24 -37.23
N SER A 244 -35.72 36.33 -38.10
CA SER A 244 -36.38 35.03 -38.32
C SER A 244 -36.09 34.01 -37.26
N LYS A 245 -35.11 34.25 -36.38
CA LYS A 245 -34.69 33.34 -35.29
C LYS A 245 -35.27 33.80 -33.93
N PRO A 246 -35.72 32.85 -33.06
CA PRO A 246 -36.19 33.22 -31.73
C PRO A 246 -35.15 33.94 -30.87
N SER A 247 -33.85 33.71 -31.14
CA SER A 247 -32.73 34.35 -30.47
C SER A 247 -32.42 35.76 -30.99
N GLY A 248 -33.08 36.23 -32.07
CA GLY A 248 -32.82 37.52 -32.74
C GLY A 248 -31.48 37.56 -33.49
N THR A 249 -30.69 36.46 -33.48
CA THR A 249 -29.36 36.41 -34.11
C THR A 249 -29.09 35.06 -34.77
N ARG A 250 -28.26 35.09 -35.83
CA ARG A 250 -27.72 33.92 -36.53
C ARG A 250 -26.22 33.89 -36.46
N LEU A 251 -25.66 32.67 -36.15
CA LEU A 251 -24.22 32.45 -36.21
C LEU A 251 -23.79 32.29 -37.68
N VAL A 252 -22.74 33.04 -38.04
CA VAL A 252 -22.11 33.03 -39.36
C VAL A 252 -20.59 32.97 -39.22
N GLY A 253 -19.91 32.48 -40.26
CA GLY A 253 -18.46 32.46 -40.33
C GLY A 253 -17.86 33.76 -40.83
N ASP A 254 -16.55 33.73 -41.04
CA ASP A 254 -15.80 34.82 -41.69
C ASP A 254 -15.88 34.74 -43.22
N VAL A 255 -16.33 33.60 -43.75
CA VAL A 255 -16.52 33.36 -45.18
C VAL A 255 -18.01 33.48 -45.54
N ASP A 256 -18.30 34.13 -46.65
CA ASP A 256 -19.65 34.10 -47.23
C ASP A 256 -19.94 32.70 -47.76
N PHE A 257 -20.59 31.91 -46.92
CA PHE A 257 -20.84 30.49 -47.17
C PHE A 257 -21.64 30.24 -48.45
N ASN A 258 -22.62 31.12 -48.76
CA ASN A 258 -23.50 30.94 -49.90
C ASN A 258 -22.79 31.14 -51.25
N GLU A 259 -21.86 32.08 -51.30
CA GLU A 259 -21.01 32.31 -52.47
C GLU A 259 -19.90 31.24 -52.54
N ALA A 260 -19.21 31.01 -51.42
CA ALA A 260 -18.05 30.15 -51.36
C ALA A 260 -18.35 28.68 -51.74
N LYS A 261 -19.54 28.18 -51.36
CA LYS A 261 -19.96 26.77 -51.68
C LYS A 261 -20.16 26.55 -53.19
N LEU A 262 -20.26 27.59 -53.99
CA LEU A 262 -20.40 27.46 -55.44
C LEU A 262 -19.03 27.32 -56.13
N VAL A 263 -17.93 27.71 -55.46
CA VAL A 263 -16.58 27.79 -56.04
C VAL A 263 -15.63 26.74 -55.42
N ALA A 264 -15.70 26.53 -54.13
CA ALA A 264 -14.84 25.58 -53.42
C ALA A 264 -15.16 24.13 -53.77
N SER A 265 -14.18 23.24 -53.60
CA SER A 265 -14.40 21.80 -53.65
C SER A 265 -14.90 21.24 -52.30
N TYR A 266 -14.39 21.79 -51.21
CA TYR A 266 -14.77 21.48 -49.85
C TYR A 266 -14.89 22.74 -49.00
N ILE A 267 -15.87 22.77 -48.10
CA ILE A 267 -16.07 23.91 -47.20
C ILE A 267 -16.64 23.46 -45.86
N THR A 268 -16.17 24.06 -44.76
CA THR A 268 -16.74 23.85 -43.42
C THR A 268 -17.98 24.76 -43.24
N PRO A 269 -19.11 24.23 -42.71
CA PRO A 269 -20.26 25.04 -42.34
C PRO A 269 -20.04 25.78 -41.00
N VAL A 270 -20.67 26.94 -40.84
CA VAL A 270 -20.76 27.65 -39.54
C VAL A 270 -22.23 27.90 -39.21
N PRO A 271 -22.78 27.30 -38.13
CA PRO A 271 -22.12 26.37 -37.19
C PRO A 271 -21.99 24.95 -37.74
N GLY A 272 -21.14 24.10 -37.05
CA GLY A 272 -21.00 22.67 -37.33
C GLY A 272 -19.69 22.24 -38.01
N GLY A 273 -18.80 23.22 -38.31
CA GLY A 273 -17.46 22.99 -38.85
C GLY A 273 -16.38 22.90 -37.76
N VAL A 274 -15.56 23.91 -37.62
CA VAL A 274 -14.38 23.94 -36.75
C VAL A 274 -14.71 23.91 -35.25
N GLY A 275 -15.81 24.58 -34.82
CA GLY A 275 -16.17 24.66 -33.39
C GLY A 275 -16.27 23.29 -32.68
N PRO A 276 -17.04 22.30 -33.21
CA PRO A 276 -17.09 20.95 -32.64
C PRO A 276 -15.72 20.24 -32.58
N MET A 277 -14.86 20.51 -33.57
CA MET A 277 -13.50 19.95 -33.63
C MET A 277 -12.61 20.48 -32.53
N THR A 278 -12.68 21.78 -32.20
CA THR A 278 -11.95 22.36 -31.08
C THR A 278 -12.21 21.60 -29.76
N VAL A 279 -13.49 21.28 -29.51
CA VAL A 279 -13.89 20.54 -28.32
C VAL A 279 -13.35 19.09 -28.38
N ALA A 280 -13.41 18.43 -29.53
CA ALA A 280 -12.92 17.06 -29.69
C ALA A 280 -11.39 16.98 -29.51
N MET A 281 -10.64 17.92 -30.06
CA MET A 281 -9.17 17.99 -29.93
C MET A 281 -8.77 18.26 -28.46
N LEU A 282 -9.51 19.10 -27.76
CA LEU A 282 -9.32 19.33 -26.33
C LEU A 282 -9.50 18.05 -25.52
N MET A 283 -10.55 17.27 -25.80
CA MET A 283 -10.74 15.98 -25.15
C MET A 283 -9.59 15.01 -25.48
N LYS A 284 -9.12 15.03 -26.73
CA LYS A 284 -7.98 14.23 -27.18
C LYS A 284 -6.69 14.59 -26.41
N ASN A 285 -6.36 15.87 -26.29
CA ASN A 285 -5.22 16.33 -25.49
C ASN A 285 -5.35 15.88 -24.01
N THR A 286 -6.55 15.98 -23.42
CA THR A 286 -6.81 15.56 -22.04
C THR A 286 -6.59 14.05 -21.86
N VAL A 287 -7.08 13.24 -22.79
CA VAL A 287 -6.88 11.77 -22.75
C VAL A 287 -5.41 11.43 -22.97
N VAL A 288 -4.72 12.08 -23.91
CA VAL A 288 -3.27 11.90 -24.14
C VAL A 288 -2.46 12.22 -22.88
N SER A 289 -2.81 13.33 -22.20
CA SER A 289 -2.17 13.67 -20.91
C SER A 289 -2.40 12.57 -19.86
N ALA A 290 -3.64 12.11 -19.72
CA ALA A 290 -4.00 11.04 -18.79
C ALA A 290 -3.30 9.72 -19.14
N LEU A 291 -3.23 9.35 -20.42
CA LEU A 291 -2.50 8.17 -20.90
C LEU A 291 -1.00 8.26 -20.57
N GLY A 292 -0.39 9.43 -20.71
CA GLY A 292 1.01 9.65 -20.33
C GLY A 292 1.27 9.47 -18.83
N VAL A 293 0.32 9.86 -17.98
CA VAL A 293 0.37 9.60 -16.53
C VAL A 293 0.12 8.12 -16.24
N ALA A 294 -0.89 7.53 -16.87
CA ALA A 294 -1.22 6.11 -16.72
C ALA A 294 -0.07 5.19 -17.17
N ALA A 295 0.55 5.48 -18.31
CA ALA A 295 1.71 4.74 -18.80
C ALA A 295 2.88 4.77 -17.80
N LYS A 296 3.12 5.92 -17.16
CA LYS A 296 4.09 6.03 -16.08
C LYS A 296 3.68 5.21 -14.84
N MET A 297 2.38 5.17 -14.52
CA MET A 297 1.87 4.34 -13.43
C MET A 297 2.00 2.85 -13.73
N MET A 298 1.83 2.45 -15.00
CA MET A 298 1.97 1.05 -15.45
C MET A 298 3.43 0.62 -15.64
N GLN A 299 4.32 1.55 -16.00
CA GLN A 299 5.74 1.30 -16.35
C GLN A 299 6.71 1.72 -15.24
N LYS A 300 6.23 2.01 -14.00
CA LYS A 300 7.16 2.39 -12.93
C LYS A 300 8.09 1.23 -12.62
N GLU A 301 9.25 1.28 -13.23
CA GLU A 301 10.42 0.53 -12.83
C GLU A 301 10.95 1.08 -11.51
N TRP A 302 11.51 0.19 -10.73
CA TRP A 302 12.24 0.54 -9.51
C TRP A 302 13.43 1.43 -9.86
N CYS A 303 13.52 2.62 -9.26
CA CYS A 303 14.60 3.58 -9.49
C CYS A 303 14.96 4.29 -8.17
N LEU A 304 15.47 3.51 -7.22
CA LEU A 304 15.83 4.00 -5.90
C LEU A 304 17.12 4.82 -5.95
N SER A 305 17.10 6.00 -5.33
CA SER A 305 18.28 6.86 -5.14
C SER A 305 18.70 6.83 -3.66
N PRO A 306 19.68 6.03 -3.25
CA PRO A 306 20.09 5.92 -1.85
C PRO A 306 20.57 7.25 -1.27
N LEU A 307 20.41 7.41 0.05
CA LEU A 307 20.95 8.53 0.80
C LEU A 307 22.37 8.21 1.28
N VAL A 308 23.26 9.18 1.22
CA VAL A 308 24.64 9.03 1.68
C VAL A 308 24.71 9.16 3.21
N LEU A 309 25.32 8.18 3.88
CA LEU A 309 25.57 8.22 5.31
C LEU A 309 26.76 9.10 5.67
N LYS A 310 26.60 9.91 6.71
CA LYS A 310 27.68 10.65 7.37
C LYS A 310 28.03 9.93 8.66
N LYS A 311 29.10 9.13 8.64
CA LYS A 311 29.53 8.34 9.78
C LYS A 311 30.43 9.17 10.70
N ALA A 312 30.26 9.05 12.02
CA ALA A 312 31.08 9.68 13.04
C ALA A 312 31.72 8.64 13.97
N GLN A 313 32.88 8.95 14.51
CA GLN A 313 33.56 8.12 15.49
C GLN A 313 33.94 8.96 16.71
N PRO A 314 33.67 8.47 17.94
CA PRO A 314 32.96 7.22 18.24
C PRO A 314 31.50 7.25 17.71
N VAL A 315 30.90 6.06 17.50
CA VAL A 315 29.52 5.96 17.02
C VAL A 315 28.57 6.62 18.03
N PRO A 316 27.79 7.64 17.61
CA PRO A 316 26.85 8.31 18.50
C PRO A 316 25.68 7.41 18.95
N SER A 317 24.84 7.91 19.87
CA SER A 317 23.63 7.19 20.26
C SER A 317 22.63 7.09 19.11
N ASP A 318 21.80 6.04 19.11
CA ASP A 318 20.84 5.75 18.05
C ASP A 318 19.92 6.94 17.71
N ILE A 319 19.46 7.68 18.72
CA ILE A 319 18.61 8.86 18.51
C ILE A 319 19.36 10.01 17.83
N VAL A 320 20.64 10.22 18.15
CA VAL A 320 21.48 11.23 17.50
C VAL A 320 21.70 10.86 16.04
N ILE A 321 22.00 9.60 15.77
CA ILE A 321 22.15 9.08 14.40
C ILE A 321 20.85 9.24 13.62
N SER A 322 19.71 8.82 14.18
CA SER A 322 18.40 8.94 13.53
C SER A 322 18.10 10.38 13.12
N ARG A 323 18.39 11.35 13.98
CA ARG A 323 18.15 12.78 13.75
C ARG A 323 19.18 13.46 12.85
N SER A 324 20.35 12.85 12.66
CA SER A 324 21.39 13.38 11.79
C SER A 324 21.09 13.26 10.30
N GLN A 325 20.20 12.34 9.91
CA GLN A 325 19.79 12.11 8.53
C GLN A 325 18.40 12.69 8.27
N LYS A 326 18.27 13.49 7.20
CA LYS A 326 16.97 13.97 6.73
C LYS A 326 16.30 12.89 5.89
N PRO A 327 15.14 12.34 6.29
CA PRO A 327 14.41 11.37 5.49
C PRO A 327 13.95 11.98 4.17
N LYS A 328 13.87 11.18 3.10
CA LYS A 328 13.13 11.55 1.90
C LYS A 328 11.66 11.74 2.24
N HIS A 329 10.97 12.60 1.48
CA HIS A 329 9.52 12.64 1.52
C HIS A 329 8.97 11.26 1.12
N ILE A 330 8.04 10.72 1.89
CA ILE A 330 7.63 9.33 1.72
C ILE A 330 6.95 9.07 0.37
N SER A 331 6.30 10.08 -0.23
CA SER A 331 5.74 9.96 -1.57
C SER A 331 6.82 9.81 -2.65
N LEU A 332 7.98 10.44 -2.46
CA LEU A 332 9.13 10.27 -3.36
C LEU A 332 9.67 8.84 -3.27
N LEU A 333 9.86 8.33 -2.05
CA LEU A 333 10.28 6.94 -1.87
C LEU A 333 9.27 5.96 -2.48
N ALA A 334 7.97 6.18 -2.26
CA ALA A 334 6.91 5.36 -2.87
C ALA A 334 6.99 5.40 -4.41
N GLU A 335 7.25 6.59 -4.96
CA GLU A 335 7.48 6.75 -6.40
C GLU A 335 8.71 5.98 -6.87
N GLU A 336 9.85 6.07 -6.18
CA GLU A 336 11.10 5.39 -6.53
C GLU A 336 10.97 3.86 -6.53
N ILE A 337 10.10 3.29 -5.70
CA ILE A 337 9.86 1.84 -5.63
C ILE A 337 8.67 1.35 -6.46
N GLY A 338 8.07 2.22 -7.27
CA GLY A 338 7.00 1.85 -8.19
C GLY A 338 5.60 1.75 -7.58
N VAL A 339 5.36 2.35 -6.42
CA VAL A 339 4.01 2.50 -5.83
C VAL A 339 3.31 3.68 -6.51
N ALA A 340 2.07 3.49 -6.94
CA ALA A 340 1.29 4.55 -7.56
C ALA A 340 0.71 5.52 -6.52
N GLY A 341 0.51 6.79 -6.91
CA GLY A 341 0.02 7.83 -5.99
C GLY A 341 -1.36 7.55 -5.39
N ASN A 342 -2.20 6.76 -6.05
CA ASN A 342 -3.50 6.29 -5.55
C ASN A 342 -3.41 5.02 -4.70
N GLU A 343 -2.24 4.44 -4.54
CA GLU A 343 -1.97 3.25 -3.71
C GLU A 343 -1.36 3.61 -2.36
N ILE A 344 -1.17 4.90 -2.06
CA ILE A 344 -0.66 5.37 -0.79
C ILE A 344 -1.64 6.28 -0.06
N SER A 345 -1.68 6.15 1.26
CA SER A 345 -2.37 7.07 2.18
C SER A 345 -1.34 7.71 3.09
N MET A 346 -1.15 9.02 2.96
CA MET A 346 -0.11 9.77 3.67
C MET A 346 -0.41 9.90 5.17
N TYR A 347 0.57 9.62 6.00
CA TYR A 347 0.59 9.88 7.44
C TYR A 347 1.72 10.88 7.77
N GLY A 348 1.55 12.12 7.33
CA GLY A 348 2.61 13.12 7.31
C GLY A 348 3.55 12.93 6.11
N ASP A 349 4.77 13.45 6.23
CA ASP A 349 5.79 13.47 5.17
C ASP A 349 6.80 12.30 5.23
N LYS A 350 6.75 11.49 6.31
CA LYS A 350 7.78 10.48 6.61
C LYS A 350 7.27 9.03 6.58
N LYS A 351 5.96 8.83 6.54
CA LYS A 351 5.32 7.51 6.53
C LYS A 351 4.01 7.53 5.75
N ALA A 352 3.63 6.38 5.17
CA ALA A 352 2.38 6.22 4.43
C ALA A 352 1.89 4.78 4.52
N LYS A 353 0.59 4.57 4.49
CA LYS A 353 -0.03 3.25 4.31
C LYS A 353 0.00 2.86 2.84
N ILE A 354 0.24 1.59 2.55
CA ILE A 354 0.22 1.03 1.20
C ILE A 354 -1.06 0.22 1.01
N SER A 355 -1.83 0.58 -0.01
CA SER A 355 -3.09 -0.09 -0.33
C SER A 355 -2.88 -1.51 -0.88
N LEU A 356 -3.74 -2.44 -0.46
CA LEU A 356 -3.76 -3.81 -0.98
C LEU A 356 -4.14 -3.89 -2.47
N SER A 357 -4.62 -2.80 -3.09
CA SER A 357 -4.87 -2.72 -4.53
C SER A 357 -3.59 -2.94 -5.35
N LEU A 358 -2.42 -2.63 -4.78
CA LEU A 358 -1.12 -2.87 -5.37
C LEU A 358 -0.90 -4.35 -5.72
N ILE A 359 -1.29 -5.28 -4.84
CA ILE A 359 -1.18 -6.73 -5.09
C ILE A 359 -1.96 -7.12 -6.34
N LYS A 360 -3.17 -6.54 -6.53
CA LYS A 360 -3.99 -6.79 -7.72
C LYS A 360 -3.37 -6.22 -8.99
N ARG A 361 -2.78 -5.02 -8.90
CA ARG A 361 -2.10 -4.38 -10.04
C ARG A 361 -0.87 -5.16 -10.49
N LEU A 362 -0.10 -5.69 -9.53
CA LEU A 362 1.15 -6.42 -9.79
C LEU A 362 0.99 -7.95 -9.78
N LYS A 363 -0.25 -8.47 -9.87
CA LYS A 363 -0.54 -9.92 -9.73
C LYS A 363 0.30 -10.81 -10.65
N ASP A 364 0.52 -10.33 -11.89
CA ASP A 364 1.22 -11.09 -12.94
C ASP A 364 2.75 -10.89 -12.91
N ARG A 365 3.25 -10.02 -12.02
CA ARG A 365 4.69 -9.82 -11.82
C ARG A 365 5.25 -10.97 -11.01
N ALA A 366 6.41 -11.50 -11.42
CA ALA A 366 7.13 -12.53 -10.69
C ALA A 366 7.53 -12.03 -9.30
N ASP A 367 7.50 -12.92 -8.31
CA ASP A 367 7.95 -12.63 -6.96
C ASP A 367 9.48 -12.61 -6.89
N GLY A 368 10.00 -11.74 -6.01
CA GLY A 368 11.42 -11.70 -5.71
C GLY A 368 11.88 -12.81 -4.76
N CYS A 369 13.16 -12.83 -4.44
CA CYS A 369 13.75 -13.73 -3.46
C CYS A 369 13.25 -13.39 -2.04
N TYR A 370 12.80 -14.41 -1.32
CA TYR A 370 12.27 -14.28 0.03
C TYR A 370 13.30 -14.76 1.06
N VAL A 371 13.82 -13.82 1.86
CA VAL A 371 14.90 -14.02 2.83
C VAL A 371 14.37 -13.86 4.24
N VAL A 372 14.51 -14.87 5.08
CA VAL A 372 14.15 -14.80 6.49
C VAL A 372 15.38 -14.60 7.37
N VAL A 373 15.36 -13.58 8.23
CA VAL A 373 16.43 -13.32 9.21
C VAL A 373 16.01 -13.86 10.56
N ALA A 374 16.72 -14.85 11.05
CA ALA A 374 16.53 -15.49 12.34
C ALA A 374 17.81 -15.36 13.17
N GLY A 375 17.81 -15.86 14.39
CA GLY A 375 19.01 -15.86 15.25
C GLY A 375 19.27 -17.21 15.90
N ILE A 376 20.39 -17.30 16.58
CA ILE A 376 20.66 -18.34 17.57
C ILE A 376 19.78 -18.13 18.80
N THR A 377 19.82 -19.02 19.79
CA THR A 377 19.08 -18.83 21.06
C THR A 377 19.42 -17.47 21.69
N PRO A 378 18.41 -16.58 21.92
CA PRO A 378 18.64 -15.24 22.44
C PRO A 378 19.29 -15.22 23.82
N THR A 379 20.07 -14.17 24.04
CA THR A 379 20.71 -13.87 25.33
C THR A 379 20.35 -12.47 25.80
N PRO A 380 20.54 -12.10 27.07
CA PRO A 380 20.37 -10.73 27.55
C PRO A 380 21.28 -9.70 26.86
N LEU A 381 22.32 -10.17 26.15
CA LEU A 381 23.27 -9.33 25.41
C LEU A 381 22.72 -8.81 24.07
N GLY A 382 21.66 -9.44 23.55
CA GLY A 382 21.09 -9.16 22.24
C GLY A 382 21.95 -9.67 21.07
N GLU A 383 21.34 -10.13 20.00
CA GLU A 383 22.03 -10.66 18.82
C GLU A 383 21.98 -9.71 17.62
N GLY A 384 21.10 -8.70 17.66
CA GLY A 384 21.01 -7.65 16.62
C GLY A 384 20.30 -8.10 15.32
N LYS A 385 19.30 -9.00 15.40
CA LYS A 385 18.57 -9.51 14.21
C LYS A 385 17.97 -8.40 13.33
N SER A 386 17.19 -7.49 13.91
CA SER A 386 16.56 -6.39 13.17
C SER A 386 17.61 -5.45 12.59
N THR A 387 18.70 -5.18 13.33
CA THR A 387 19.84 -4.40 12.84
C THR A 387 20.52 -5.07 11.65
N THR A 388 20.70 -6.40 11.69
CA THR A 388 21.25 -7.18 10.57
C THR A 388 20.33 -7.15 9.36
N LEU A 389 19.01 -7.30 9.54
CA LEU A 389 18.04 -7.23 8.46
C LEU A 389 18.08 -5.87 7.77
N ILE A 390 18.08 -4.79 8.55
CA ILE A 390 18.14 -3.41 8.04
C ILE A 390 19.45 -3.18 7.30
N GLY A 391 20.60 -3.56 7.90
CA GLY A 391 21.92 -3.46 7.28
C GLY A 391 22.02 -4.24 5.97
N LEU A 392 21.43 -5.45 5.92
CA LEU A 392 21.36 -6.25 4.69
C LEU A 392 20.57 -5.54 3.58
N VAL A 393 19.40 -4.96 3.89
CA VAL A 393 18.59 -4.24 2.89
C VAL A 393 19.30 -2.95 2.45
N GLN A 394 19.96 -2.24 3.36
CA GLN A 394 20.82 -1.10 2.99
C GLN A 394 21.94 -1.54 2.03
N ALA A 395 22.63 -2.66 2.34
CA ALA A 395 23.71 -3.19 1.48
C ALA A 395 23.20 -3.59 0.10
N LEU A 396 22.08 -4.32 0.03
CA LEU A 396 21.48 -4.74 -1.23
C LEU A 396 21.09 -3.54 -2.11
N CYS A 397 20.41 -2.52 -1.51
CA CYS A 397 19.93 -1.36 -2.28
C CYS A 397 21.06 -0.37 -2.60
N ALA A 398 21.78 0.12 -1.57
CA ALA A 398 22.70 1.23 -1.72
C ALA A 398 24.07 0.81 -2.30
N HIS A 399 24.52 -0.42 -1.99
CA HIS A 399 25.87 -0.87 -2.34
C HIS A 399 25.90 -1.95 -3.42
N ARG A 400 24.79 -2.66 -3.68
CA ARG A 400 24.67 -3.67 -4.75
C ARG A 400 23.64 -3.33 -5.81
N GLN A 401 22.94 -2.18 -5.67
CA GLN A 401 21.93 -1.70 -6.63
C GLN A 401 20.87 -2.75 -6.95
N ARG A 402 20.50 -3.56 -5.96
CA ARG A 402 19.42 -4.54 -6.03
C ARG A 402 18.14 -3.97 -5.46
N ASN A 403 17.01 -4.33 -6.02
CA ASN A 403 15.72 -4.01 -5.43
C ASN A 403 15.57 -4.81 -4.15
N ALA A 404 15.45 -4.15 -3.00
CA ALA A 404 15.24 -4.86 -1.75
C ALA A 404 14.32 -4.09 -0.80
N ILE A 405 13.47 -4.81 -0.07
CA ILE A 405 12.54 -4.26 0.94
C ILE A 405 12.73 -5.02 2.25
N ALA A 406 12.78 -4.28 3.35
CA ALA A 406 12.71 -4.82 4.70
C ALA A 406 11.25 -4.96 5.14
N CYS A 407 10.83 -6.13 5.64
CA CYS A 407 9.54 -6.35 6.28
C CYS A 407 9.72 -6.55 7.78
N LEU A 408 9.36 -5.55 8.58
CA LEU A 408 9.57 -5.52 10.01
C LEU A 408 8.24 -5.58 10.78
N ARG A 409 8.30 -6.08 12.02
CA ARG A 409 7.19 -5.97 12.95
C ARG A 409 7.14 -4.57 13.56
N GLN A 410 5.94 -4.07 13.82
CA GLN A 410 5.76 -2.91 14.68
C GLN A 410 6.07 -3.31 16.13
N PRO A 411 6.98 -2.61 16.83
CA PRO A 411 7.25 -2.88 18.24
C PRO A 411 6.08 -2.41 19.12
N SER A 412 5.85 -3.14 20.21
CA SER A 412 5.02 -2.66 21.31
C SER A 412 5.72 -1.53 22.08
N GLN A 413 4.94 -0.63 22.69
CA GLN A 413 5.48 0.44 23.54
C GLN A 413 6.13 -0.10 24.82
N GLY A 414 5.67 -1.25 25.31
CA GLY A 414 6.22 -1.86 26.53
C GLY A 414 7.72 -2.10 26.44
N PRO A 415 8.26 -2.79 25.42
CA PRO A 415 9.72 -2.93 25.23
C PRO A 415 10.46 -1.61 25.02
N THR A 416 9.85 -0.61 24.40
CA THR A 416 10.46 0.71 24.16
C THR A 416 10.79 1.44 25.47
N PHE A 417 9.88 1.34 26.45
CA PHE A 417 10.07 1.89 27.79
C PHE A 417 10.59 0.86 28.80
N GLY A 418 10.93 -0.34 28.35
CA GLY A 418 11.44 -1.45 29.13
C GLY A 418 12.96 -1.64 28.99
N ILE A 419 13.43 -2.84 29.34
CA ILE A 419 14.86 -3.19 29.31
C ILE A 419 15.41 -3.28 27.88
N LYS A 420 14.58 -3.67 26.89
CA LYS A 420 15.03 -3.98 25.53
C LYS A 420 15.03 -2.78 24.57
N GLY A 421 14.44 -1.65 24.95
CA GLY A 421 14.28 -0.50 24.05
C GLY A 421 13.44 -0.79 22.81
N GLY A 422 13.46 0.12 21.85
CA GLY A 422 12.72 0.00 20.58
C GLY A 422 13.40 -0.94 19.59
N ALA A 423 12.64 -1.33 18.54
CA ALA A 423 13.07 -2.29 17.54
C ALA A 423 13.45 -1.65 16.18
N ALA A 424 13.68 -0.35 16.12
CA ALA A 424 14.05 0.37 14.89
C ALA A 424 15.43 0.00 14.32
N GLY A 425 16.13 -0.95 14.89
CA GLY A 425 17.53 -1.25 14.63
C GLY A 425 18.48 -0.49 15.56
N GLY A 426 19.72 -0.27 15.16
CA GLY A 426 20.70 0.44 15.96
C GLY A 426 21.94 0.85 15.17
N GLY A 427 22.67 1.85 15.69
CA GLY A 427 23.80 2.43 15.00
C GLY A 427 23.40 2.99 13.63
N TYR A 428 24.20 2.73 12.61
CA TYR A 428 23.93 3.15 11.24
C TYR A 428 23.01 2.22 10.45
N ALA A 429 22.52 1.13 11.06
CA ALA A 429 21.52 0.25 10.47
C ALA A 429 20.19 0.37 11.22
N GLN A 430 19.44 1.43 10.95
CA GLN A 430 18.16 1.70 11.60
C GLN A 430 17.13 2.35 10.68
N VAL A 431 15.85 2.18 11.03
CA VAL A 431 14.68 2.81 10.39
C VAL A 431 14.50 4.22 10.95
N ILE A 432 14.21 5.16 10.08
CA ILE A 432 14.02 6.58 10.45
C ILE A 432 12.66 7.13 10.01
N PRO A 433 12.05 8.03 10.82
CA PRO A 433 12.45 8.44 12.17
C PRO A 433 12.26 7.31 13.19
N MET A 434 13.25 7.14 14.08
CA MET A 434 13.22 6.09 15.09
C MET A 434 12.04 6.25 16.07
N GLU A 435 11.73 7.49 16.45
CA GLU A 435 10.64 7.81 17.35
C GLU A 435 9.29 7.39 16.76
N ASP A 436 9.04 7.70 15.48
CA ASP A 436 7.80 7.33 14.78
C ASP A 436 7.62 5.81 14.73
N PHE A 437 8.71 5.09 14.46
CA PHE A 437 8.71 3.63 14.40
C PHE A 437 8.41 2.99 15.77
N ASN A 438 9.06 3.47 16.83
CA ASN A 438 9.02 2.87 18.17
C ASN A 438 7.76 3.23 18.98
N LEU A 439 7.02 4.28 18.60
CA LEU A 439 5.86 4.75 19.35
C LEU A 439 4.54 4.34 18.69
N HIS A 440 3.82 5.30 18.13
CA HIS A 440 2.46 5.06 17.66
C HIS A 440 2.38 4.62 16.20
N LEU A 441 3.42 4.86 15.41
CA LEU A 441 3.51 4.60 13.97
C LEU A 441 2.28 5.19 13.24
N THR A 442 1.33 4.34 12.85
CA THR A 442 0.06 4.69 12.18
C THR A 442 -1.18 4.32 13.00
N GLY A 443 -0.98 3.90 14.25
CA GLY A 443 -2.08 3.60 15.18
C GLY A 443 -2.61 2.17 15.12
N ASP A 444 -1.94 1.25 14.44
CA ASP A 444 -2.43 -0.12 14.25
C ASP A 444 -2.58 -0.90 15.56
N ILE A 445 -1.62 -0.74 16.50
CA ILE A 445 -1.71 -1.37 17.83
C ILE A 445 -2.88 -0.79 18.63
N HIS A 446 -3.19 0.50 18.48
CA HIS A 446 -4.37 1.10 19.11
C HIS A 446 -5.67 0.53 18.55
N ALA A 447 -5.74 0.33 17.23
CA ALA A 447 -6.88 -0.32 16.59
C ALA A 447 -7.09 -1.76 17.11
N VAL A 448 -6.00 -2.52 17.24
CA VAL A 448 -6.02 -3.87 17.84
C VAL A 448 -6.49 -3.82 19.28
N SER A 449 -6.00 -2.88 20.08
CA SER A 449 -6.42 -2.70 21.49
C SER A 449 -7.91 -2.37 21.60
N ALA A 450 -8.40 -1.47 20.78
CA ALA A 450 -9.81 -1.11 20.74
C ALA A 450 -10.70 -2.28 20.35
N ALA A 451 -10.33 -3.03 19.30
CA ALA A 451 -11.08 -4.20 18.85
C ALA A 451 -11.09 -5.31 19.92
N ASN A 452 -9.93 -5.62 20.51
CA ASN A 452 -9.83 -6.64 21.55
C ASN A 452 -10.67 -6.31 22.79
N ASN A 453 -10.63 -5.08 23.23
CA ASN A 453 -11.36 -4.64 24.43
C ASN A 453 -12.87 -4.49 24.16
N LEU A 454 -13.28 -4.16 22.93
CA LEU A 454 -14.69 -4.22 22.52
C LEU A 454 -15.24 -5.65 22.64
N LEU A 455 -14.48 -6.66 22.17
CA LEU A 455 -14.89 -8.04 22.28
C LEU A 455 -14.98 -8.49 23.74
N ALA A 456 -14.02 -8.11 24.59
CA ALA A 456 -14.05 -8.38 26.02
C ALA A 456 -15.25 -7.74 26.72
N ALA A 457 -15.57 -6.49 26.39
CA ALA A 457 -16.72 -5.77 26.94
C ALA A 457 -18.04 -6.41 26.51
N GLN A 458 -18.15 -6.83 25.25
CA GLN A 458 -19.35 -7.52 24.76
C GLN A 458 -19.53 -8.90 25.41
N LEU A 459 -18.45 -9.64 25.63
CA LEU A 459 -18.48 -10.91 26.36
C LEU A 459 -19.09 -10.72 27.77
N ASP A 460 -18.55 -9.78 28.54
CA ASP A 460 -19.04 -9.50 29.90
C ASP A 460 -20.49 -8.97 29.90
N THR A 461 -20.83 -8.09 28.96
CA THR A 461 -22.20 -7.59 28.78
C THR A 461 -23.18 -8.73 28.48
N ARG A 462 -22.77 -9.68 27.64
CA ARG A 462 -23.56 -10.84 27.27
C ARG A 462 -23.82 -11.74 28.49
N ILE A 463 -22.79 -12.06 29.25
CA ILE A 463 -22.90 -12.84 30.48
C ILE A 463 -23.83 -12.14 31.48
N PHE A 464 -23.65 -10.83 31.70
CA PHE A 464 -24.51 -10.04 32.60
C PHE A 464 -25.98 -10.11 32.21
N HIS A 465 -26.31 -9.92 30.93
CA HIS A 465 -27.70 -9.96 30.48
C HIS A 465 -28.30 -11.35 30.57
N GLU A 466 -27.54 -12.42 30.27
CA GLU A 466 -28.02 -13.80 30.38
C GLU A 466 -28.30 -14.20 31.84
N GLN A 467 -27.51 -13.65 32.79
CA GLN A 467 -27.71 -13.94 34.22
C GLN A 467 -28.83 -13.11 34.86
N THR A 468 -29.14 -11.95 34.34
CA THR A 468 -30.07 -11.01 34.96
C THR A 468 -31.44 -10.91 34.31
N GLN A 469 -31.63 -11.51 33.10
CA GLN A 469 -32.86 -11.40 32.33
C GLN A 469 -33.46 -12.76 32.00
N LYS A 470 -34.81 -12.80 31.90
CA LYS A 470 -35.56 -13.97 31.40
C LYS A 470 -35.44 -14.08 29.89
N ASP A 471 -35.62 -15.26 29.33
CA ASP A 471 -35.44 -15.57 27.91
C ASP A 471 -36.21 -14.64 26.97
N GLN A 472 -37.51 -14.40 27.27
CA GLN A 472 -38.33 -13.51 26.47
C GLN A 472 -37.81 -12.06 26.49
N ALA A 473 -37.40 -11.56 27.64
CA ALA A 473 -36.86 -10.20 27.75
C ALA A 473 -35.52 -10.06 27.02
N LEU A 474 -34.69 -11.11 27.08
CA LEU A 474 -33.43 -11.16 26.35
C LEU A 474 -33.66 -11.24 24.84
N TYR A 475 -34.61 -12.05 24.40
CA TYR A 475 -35.05 -12.17 23.02
C TYR A 475 -35.55 -10.84 22.46
N ASP A 476 -36.48 -10.15 23.21
CA ASP A 476 -37.03 -8.85 22.82
C ASP A 476 -35.96 -7.76 22.66
N ARG A 477 -34.90 -7.84 23.47
CA ARG A 477 -33.71 -6.98 23.36
C ARG A 477 -32.86 -7.29 22.12
N LEU A 478 -32.66 -8.59 21.82
CA LEU A 478 -31.83 -9.01 20.70
C LEU A 478 -32.53 -8.79 19.34
N VAL A 479 -33.86 -8.97 19.32
CA VAL A 479 -34.68 -8.80 18.11
C VAL A 479 -35.81 -7.82 18.43
N PRO A 480 -35.53 -6.52 18.54
CA PRO A 480 -36.52 -5.53 18.93
C PRO A 480 -37.56 -5.30 17.83
N LYS A 481 -38.78 -4.93 18.24
CA LYS A 481 -39.83 -4.45 17.32
C LYS A 481 -39.51 -3.01 16.91
N ILE A 482 -39.21 -2.77 15.65
CA ILE A 482 -39.00 -1.45 15.08
C ILE A 482 -40.24 -1.08 14.28
N LYS A 483 -40.92 -0.01 14.68
CA LYS A 483 -42.20 0.41 14.09
C LYS A 483 -43.27 -0.72 14.05
N GLY A 484 -43.26 -1.56 15.08
CA GLY A 484 -44.20 -2.68 15.21
C GLY A 484 -43.81 -3.96 14.50
N VAL A 485 -42.76 -3.98 13.69
CA VAL A 485 -42.26 -5.14 12.96
C VAL A 485 -40.97 -5.65 13.59
N ARG A 486 -40.84 -6.96 13.67
CA ARG A 486 -39.65 -7.68 14.15
C ARG A 486 -39.02 -8.42 12.98
N GLU A 487 -37.72 -8.24 12.75
CA GLU A 487 -36.99 -8.90 11.68
C GLU A 487 -35.65 -9.43 12.17
N PHE A 488 -35.22 -10.58 11.66
CA PHE A 488 -33.89 -11.12 11.92
C PHE A 488 -32.86 -10.42 11.02
N SER A 489 -31.77 -9.98 11.61
CA SER A 489 -30.57 -9.58 10.86
C SER A 489 -29.90 -10.79 10.20
N LYS A 490 -29.04 -10.56 9.19
CA LYS A 490 -28.27 -11.63 8.53
C LYS A 490 -27.42 -12.46 9.50
N ILE A 491 -26.90 -11.84 10.57
CA ILE A 491 -26.12 -12.51 11.61
C ILE A 491 -27.05 -13.45 12.42
N GLN A 492 -28.23 -12.98 12.76
CA GLN A 492 -29.22 -13.76 13.53
C GLN A 492 -29.80 -14.93 12.72
N LEU A 493 -29.98 -14.76 11.41
CA LEU A 493 -30.36 -15.86 10.51
C LEU A 493 -29.29 -16.95 10.46
N ARG A 494 -28.01 -16.58 10.38
CA ARG A 494 -26.88 -17.53 10.46
C ARG A 494 -26.87 -18.27 11.79
N ARG A 495 -27.14 -17.57 12.89
CA ARG A 495 -27.25 -18.19 14.22
C ARG A 495 -28.37 -19.21 14.27
N LEU A 496 -29.57 -18.88 13.75
CA LEU A 496 -30.70 -19.83 13.67
C LEU A 496 -30.31 -21.08 12.86
N GLN A 497 -29.68 -20.88 11.73
CA GLN A 497 -29.17 -21.98 10.89
C GLN A 497 -28.16 -22.87 11.65
N LYS A 498 -27.21 -22.27 12.38
CA LYS A 498 -26.23 -22.98 13.24
C LYS A 498 -26.92 -23.80 14.34
N LEU A 499 -28.06 -23.32 14.85
CA LEU A 499 -28.86 -23.98 15.87
C LEU A 499 -29.87 -25.02 15.31
N GLY A 500 -29.92 -25.18 13.98
CA GLY A 500 -30.87 -26.08 13.30
C GLY A 500 -32.31 -25.57 13.32
N ILE A 501 -32.52 -24.25 13.51
CA ILE A 501 -33.85 -23.63 13.53
C ILE A 501 -34.16 -23.07 12.14
N ASN A 502 -35.03 -23.74 11.40
CA ASN A 502 -35.40 -23.38 10.01
C ASN A 502 -36.60 -22.41 9.95
N LYS A 503 -36.53 -21.33 10.74
CA LYS A 503 -37.56 -20.29 10.80
C LYS A 503 -36.95 -18.92 10.48
N THR A 504 -37.66 -18.12 9.69
CA THR A 504 -37.25 -16.78 9.28
C THR A 504 -38.11 -15.66 9.87
N ASP A 505 -39.30 -16.01 10.40
CA ASP A 505 -40.18 -15.06 11.08
C ASP A 505 -39.92 -15.11 12.60
N PRO A 506 -39.47 -13.96 13.19
CA PRO A 506 -39.14 -13.89 14.60
C PRO A 506 -40.32 -14.14 15.54
N ASP A 507 -41.54 -13.85 15.14
CA ASP A 507 -42.73 -14.03 15.99
C ASP A 507 -43.24 -15.50 16.01
N THR A 508 -42.61 -16.44 15.29
CA THR A 508 -42.97 -17.85 15.20
C THR A 508 -42.12 -18.80 16.04
N LEU A 509 -41.09 -18.32 16.74
CA LEU A 509 -40.23 -19.15 17.57
C LEU A 509 -40.95 -19.66 18.81
N THR A 510 -40.74 -20.94 19.12
CA THR A 510 -41.23 -21.53 20.38
C THR A 510 -40.41 -21.05 21.60
N PRO A 511 -40.91 -21.17 22.83
CA PRO A 511 -40.13 -20.85 24.01
C PRO A 511 -38.77 -21.54 24.10
N GLU A 512 -38.67 -22.79 23.64
CA GLU A 512 -37.43 -23.57 23.60
C GLU A 512 -36.47 -23.05 22.54
N GLU A 513 -36.99 -22.64 21.39
CA GLU A 513 -36.20 -22.03 20.32
C GLU A 513 -35.73 -20.63 20.72
N ILE A 514 -36.56 -19.85 21.41
CA ILE A 514 -36.20 -18.55 22.01
C ILE A 514 -35.08 -18.73 23.01
N ASN A 515 -35.16 -19.70 23.91
CA ASN A 515 -34.10 -20.01 24.87
C ASN A 515 -32.78 -20.33 24.13
N LYS A 516 -32.78 -21.28 23.19
CA LYS A 516 -31.61 -21.66 22.41
C LYS A 516 -31.01 -20.50 21.63
N PHE A 517 -31.85 -19.65 21.04
CA PHE A 517 -31.43 -18.48 20.27
C PHE A 517 -30.87 -17.39 21.16
N ALA A 518 -31.60 -17.06 22.23
CA ALA A 518 -31.29 -15.93 23.08
C ALA A 518 -30.09 -16.20 24.02
N ARG A 519 -29.78 -17.43 24.38
CA ARG A 519 -28.69 -17.77 25.29
C ARG A 519 -27.50 -18.39 24.60
N LEU A 520 -26.31 -18.00 25.01
CA LEU A 520 -25.05 -18.65 24.67
C LEU A 520 -24.64 -19.64 25.76
N ASP A 521 -25.17 -19.52 26.95
CA ASP A 521 -24.90 -20.32 28.13
C ASP A 521 -23.41 -20.46 28.46
N ILE A 522 -22.72 -19.31 28.42
CA ILE A 522 -21.27 -19.24 28.60
C ILE A 522 -20.88 -19.79 29.98
N ASP A 523 -19.95 -20.74 29.99
CA ASP A 523 -19.28 -21.17 31.21
C ASP A 523 -18.17 -20.18 31.56
N VAL A 524 -18.39 -19.37 32.62
CA VAL A 524 -17.47 -18.32 33.08
C VAL A 524 -16.07 -18.87 33.40
N ALA A 525 -15.99 -20.12 33.86
CA ALA A 525 -14.71 -20.79 34.20
C ALA A 525 -13.86 -21.09 32.95
N THR A 526 -14.46 -21.07 31.77
CA THR A 526 -13.78 -21.37 30.50
C THR A 526 -13.38 -20.13 29.69
N ILE A 527 -13.60 -18.91 30.20
CA ILE A 527 -13.25 -17.68 29.52
C ILE A 527 -11.74 -17.65 29.29
N MET A 528 -11.35 -17.53 28.00
CA MET A 528 -9.95 -17.43 27.56
C MET A 528 -9.59 -16.02 27.12
N TRP A 529 -10.57 -15.13 26.96
CA TRP A 529 -10.39 -13.79 26.40
C TRP A 529 -9.97 -12.79 27.48
N GLU A 530 -8.78 -12.20 27.27
CA GLU A 530 -8.21 -11.17 28.15
C GLU A 530 -8.42 -9.77 27.54
N ARG A 531 -8.47 -8.74 28.37
CA ARG A 531 -8.32 -7.35 27.92
C ARG A 531 -6.87 -7.07 27.58
N VAL A 532 -6.61 -6.00 26.82
CA VAL A 532 -5.24 -5.65 26.45
C VAL A 532 -4.94 -4.16 26.67
N VAL A 533 -3.67 -3.89 26.92
CA VAL A 533 -3.10 -2.54 26.96
C VAL A 533 -1.68 -2.58 26.41
N ASP A 534 -1.26 -1.55 25.65
CA ASP A 534 0.08 -1.55 25.05
C ASP A 534 1.14 -0.91 25.95
N ILE A 535 1.16 -1.31 27.22
CA ILE A 535 2.17 -0.90 28.22
C ILE A 535 2.45 -2.06 29.17
N ASN A 536 3.68 -2.10 29.71
CA ASN A 536 4.07 -3.10 30.71
C ASN A 536 3.52 -2.69 32.09
N ASP A 537 2.54 -3.45 32.60
CA ASP A 537 1.96 -3.21 33.92
C ASP A 537 1.70 -4.53 34.67
N ARG A 538 2.59 -4.87 35.59
CA ARG A 538 2.49 -6.11 36.38
C ARG A 538 1.28 -6.19 37.30
N TYR A 539 0.67 -5.04 37.66
CA TYR A 539 -0.52 -5.00 38.52
C TYR A 539 -1.80 -5.44 37.78
N LEU A 540 -1.76 -5.45 36.44
CA LEU A 540 -2.87 -5.89 35.61
C LEU A 540 -2.89 -7.41 35.33
N ARG A 541 -1.91 -8.17 35.84
CA ARG A 541 -1.86 -9.63 35.64
C ARG A 541 -3.04 -10.37 36.24
N GLN A 542 -3.59 -9.85 37.33
CA GLN A 542 -4.78 -10.40 37.97
C GLN A 542 -5.55 -9.27 38.65
N ILE A 543 -6.80 -9.06 38.23
CA ILE A 543 -7.69 -8.03 38.75
C ILE A 543 -9.09 -8.60 38.94
N THR A 544 -9.86 -8.00 39.83
CA THR A 544 -11.28 -8.31 39.99
C THR A 544 -12.11 -7.24 39.26
N ILE A 545 -12.96 -7.67 38.34
CA ILE A 545 -13.88 -6.79 37.59
C ILE A 545 -15.34 -7.02 38.03
N GLY A 546 -16.25 -6.09 37.63
CA GLY A 546 -17.69 -6.18 37.98
C GLY A 546 -18.00 -5.76 39.41
N GLN A 547 -17.18 -4.90 40.04
CA GLN A 547 -17.34 -4.48 41.44
C GLN A 547 -18.33 -3.31 41.65
N SER A 548 -18.80 -2.65 40.58
CA SER A 548 -19.74 -1.58 40.69
C SER A 548 -21.14 -2.10 41.10
N PRO A 549 -21.93 -1.36 41.86
CA PRO A 549 -23.31 -1.73 42.24
C PRO A 549 -24.23 -2.01 41.02
N THR A 550 -23.94 -1.39 39.88
CA THR A 550 -24.67 -1.60 38.63
C THR A 550 -24.52 -3.02 38.08
N GLU A 551 -23.41 -3.69 38.37
CA GLU A 551 -23.11 -5.07 37.96
C GLU A 551 -23.69 -6.13 38.94
N LYS A 552 -24.48 -5.71 39.93
CA LYS A 552 -25.24 -6.58 40.88
C LYS A 552 -24.35 -7.65 41.53
N ASN A 553 -23.12 -7.29 41.91
CA ASN A 553 -22.10 -8.16 42.49
C ASN A 553 -21.69 -9.36 41.62
N LEU A 554 -21.93 -9.31 40.33
CA LEU A 554 -21.43 -10.33 39.38
C LEU A 554 -19.95 -10.10 39.07
N THR A 555 -19.11 -10.38 40.06
CA THR A 555 -17.66 -10.22 39.97
C THR A 555 -16.98 -11.45 39.39
N ARG A 556 -15.87 -11.24 38.69
CA ARG A 556 -14.95 -12.30 38.28
C ARG A 556 -13.50 -11.82 38.26
N THR A 557 -12.59 -12.76 38.37
CA THR A 557 -11.17 -12.53 38.13
C THR A 557 -10.93 -12.37 36.63
N ALA A 558 -10.15 -11.39 36.25
CA ALA A 558 -9.72 -11.14 34.88
C ALA A 558 -8.24 -10.75 34.85
N SER A 559 -7.65 -10.75 33.65
CA SER A 559 -6.27 -10.35 33.43
C SER A 559 -6.19 -9.43 32.21
N PHE A 560 -5.11 -8.68 32.12
CA PHE A 560 -4.70 -7.98 30.92
C PHE A 560 -3.46 -8.65 30.33
N SER A 561 -3.40 -8.67 29.01
CA SER A 561 -2.17 -8.95 28.28
C SER A 561 -1.72 -7.73 27.51
N ILE A 562 -0.46 -7.72 27.03
CA ILE A 562 -0.01 -6.64 26.17
C ILE A 562 -0.67 -6.77 24.79
N SER A 563 -1.00 -5.65 24.14
CA SER A 563 -1.79 -5.65 22.89
C SER A 563 -1.22 -6.54 21.77
N VAL A 564 0.10 -6.60 21.67
CA VAL A 564 0.81 -7.45 20.68
C VAL A 564 0.77 -8.95 21.02
N ALA A 565 0.31 -9.33 22.23
CA ALA A 565 0.09 -10.71 22.63
C ALA A 565 -1.33 -11.20 22.30
N SER A 566 -2.22 -10.34 21.84
CA SER A 566 -3.60 -10.70 21.50
C SER A 566 -3.71 -11.60 20.28
N GLU A 567 -4.76 -12.42 20.23
CA GLU A 567 -5.10 -13.19 19.03
C GLU A 567 -5.41 -12.28 17.84
N ILE A 568 -6.03 -11.11 18.08
CA ILE A 568 -6.33 -10.12 17.02
C ILE A 568 -5.05 -9.64 16.33
N MET A 569 -3.96 -9.44 17.06
CA MET A 569 -2.67 -9.10 16.45
C MET A 569 -2.16 -10.23 15.55
N ALA A 570 -2.32 -11.48 15.93
CA ALA A 570 -1.97 -12.64 15.09
C ALA A 570 -2.88 -12.75 13.87
N VAL A 571 -4.18 -12.50 14.03
CA VAL A 571 -5.16 -12.43 12.92
C VAL A 571 -4.75 -11.36 11.92
N LEU A 572 -4.43 -10.15 12.38
CA LEU A 572 -3.99 -9.06 11.52
C LEU A 572 -2.76 -9.45 10.68
N ALA A 573 -1.77 -10.09 11.32
CA ALA A 573 -0.55 -10.51 10.66
C ALA A 573 -0.74 -11.64 9.63
N LEU A 574 -1.73 -12.51 9.82
CA LEU A 574 -2.00 -13.65 8.94
C LEU A 574 -3.09 -13.39 7.90
N SER A 575 -3.76 -12.25 7.96
CA SER A 575 -4.83 -11.89 7.03
C SER A 575 -4.27 -11.41 5.69
N ARG A 576 -4.93 -11.80 4.59
CA ARG A 576 -4.56 -11.43 3.22
C ARG A 576 -5.38 -10.28 2.66
N ASN A 577 -6.59 -10.11 3.13
CA ASN A 577 -7.51 -9.05 2.72
C ASN A 577 -8.61 -8.88 3.78
N LEU A 578 -9.47 -7.88 3.57
CA LEU A 578 -10.52 -7.53 4.53
C LEU A 578 -11.53 -8.68 4.77
N GLU A 579 -11.87 -9.45 3.75
CA GLU A 579 -12.82 -10.56 3.88
C GLU A 579 -12.19 -11.73 4.65
N ASP A 580 -10.93 -12.09 4.36
CA ASP A 580 -10.18 -13.11 5.13
C ASP A 580 -10.04 -12.68 6.59
N MET A 581 -9.70 -11.40 6.85
CA MET A 581 -9.63 -10.87 8.22
C MET A 581 -10.97 -11.01 8.94
N LYS A 582 -12.07 -10.64 8.30
CA LYS A 582 -13.41 -10.78 8.86
C LYS A 582 -13.77 -12.23 9.18
N GLN A 583 -13.44 -13.17 8.29
CA GLN A 583 -13.69 -14.60 8.51
C GLN A 583 -12.85 -15.16 9.67
N ARG A 584 -11.59 -14.70 9.81
CA ARG A 584 -10.73 -15.06 10.94
C ARG A 584 -11.26 -14.49 12.25
N LEU A 585 -11.64 -13.21 12.27
CA LEU A 585 -12.23 -12.56 13.45
C LEU A 585 -13.51 -13.29 13.91
N ALA A 586 -14.35 -13.72 12.96
CA ALA A 586 -15.57 -14.47 13.25
C ALA A 586 -15.31 -15.78 14.01
N LYS A 587 -14.20 -16.45 13.71
CA LYS A 587 -13.82 -17.76 14.27
C LYS A 587 -13.13 -17.69 15.64
N MET A 588 -12.73 -16.52 16.12
CA MET A 588 -12.06 -16.38 17.41
C MET A 588 -12.93 -16.94 18.54
N VAL A 589 -12.39 -17.88 19.31
CA VAL A 589 -13.08 -18.53 20.44
C VAL A 589 -12.79 -17.76 21.71
N VAL A 590 -13.83 -17.26 22.37
CA VAL A 590 -13.72 -16.44 23.60
C VAL A 590 -13.92 -17.26 24.87
N ALA A 591 -14.73 -18.32 24.81
CA ALA A 591 -15.09 -19.21 25.90
C ALA A 591 -15.69 -20.50 25.33
N PHE A 592 -16.05 -21.43 26.22
CA PHE A 592 -16.96 -22.54 25.92
C PHE A 592 -18.28 -22.36 26.65
N ASN A 593 -19.35 -22.89 26.11
CA ASN A 593 -20.62 -22.93 26.83
C ASN A 593 -20.66 -24.13 27.84
N LYS A 594 -21.71 -24.21 28.65
CA LYS A 594 -21.90 -25.30 29.64
C LYS A 594 -21.97 -26.69 29.02
N ALA A 595 -22.27 -26.81 27.72
CA ALA A 595 -22.26 -28.07 26.96
C ALA A 595 -20.88 -28.38 26.33
N GLY A 596 -19.86 -27.56 26.57
CA GLY A 596 -18.52 -27.73 26.00
C GLY A 596 -18.35 -27.24 24.55
N ILE A 597 -19.34 -26.53 23.98
CA ILE A 597 -19.30 -26.01 22.61
C ILE A 597 -18.55 -24.67 22.60
N PRO A 598 -17.64 -24.43 21.65
CA PRO A 598 -16.95 -23.14 21.52
C PRO A 598 -17.91 -21.98 21.27
N VAL A 599 -17.75 -20.89 21.99
CA VAL A 599 -18.44 -19.61 21.77
C VAL A 599 -17.49 -18.66 21.06
N THR A 600 -17.91 -18.16 19.89
CA THR A 600 -17.09 -17.35 19.01
C THR A 600 -17.45 -15.86 19.04
N ALA A 601 -16.59 -15.01 18.48
CA ALA A 601 -16.89 -13.59 18.27
C ALA A 601 -18.12 -13.38 17.35
N ASP A 602 -18.36 -14.29 16.41
CA ASP A 602 -19.57 -14.24 15.56
C ASP A 602 -20.84 -14.58 16.36
N ASP A 603 -20.78 -15.50 17.33
CA ASP A 603 -21.88 -15.80 18.23
C ASP A 603 -22.25 -14.61 19.13
N LEU A 604 -21.27 -13.77 19.48
CA LEU A 604 -21.47 -12.49 20.17
C LEU A 604 -21.99 -11.36 19.27
N GLY A 605 -21.95 -11.55 17.94
CA GLY A 605 -22.48 -10.58 16.97
C GLY A 605 -21.59 -9.37 16.72
N VAL A 606 -20.30 -9.39 17.09
CA VAL A 606 -19.38 -8.23 17.01
C VAL A 606 -18.43 -8.25 15.84
N THR A 607 -18.39 -9.30 15.04
CA THR A 607 -17.44 -9.48 13.93
C THR A 607 -17.36 -8.26 13.02
N GLY A 608 -18.50 -7.65 12.65
CA GLY A 608 -18.52 -6.46 11.80
C GLY A 608 -17.86 -5.25 12.45
N ALA A 609 -18.12 -5.00 13.75
CA ALA A 609 -17.52 -3.91 14.48
C ALA A 609 -15.99 -4.07 14.62
N LEU A 610 -15.52 -5.30 14.91
CA LEU A 610 -14.09 -5.60 14.95
C LEU A 610 -13.43 -5.35 13.60
N THR A 611 -14.09 -5.77 12.50
CA THR A 611 -13.58 -5.57 11.13
C THR A 611 -13.44 -4.08 10.78
N VAL A 612 -14.43 -3.26 11.15
CA VAL A 612 -14.39 -1.80 10.90
C VAL A 612 -13.27 -1.13 11.68
N LEU A 613 -13.05 -1.51 12.95
CA LEU A 613 -11.97 -0.97 13.77
C LEU A 613 -10.58 -1.30 13.19
N LEU A 614 -10.45 -2.43 12.49
CA LEU A 614 -9.16 -2.92 11.99
C LEU A 614 -8.94 -2.66 10.49
N LYS A 615 -9.91 -2.06 9.77
CA LYS A 615 -9.83 -1.96 8.31
C LYS A 615 -8.58 -1.22 7.81
N ASP A 616 -8.22 -0.12 8.46
CA ASP A 616 -7.06 0.70 8.08
C ASP A 616 -5.74 0.10 8.60
N ALA A 617 -5.81 -0.67 9.71
CA ALA A 617 -4.68 -1.39 10.25
C ALA A 617 -4.23 -2.58 9.36
N LEU A 618 -5.06 -3.02 8.42
CA LEU A 618 -4.73 -4.11 7.50
C LEU A 618 -3.66 -3.72 6.45
N GLU A 619 -3.51 -2.44 6.17
CA GLU A 619 -2.53 -1.93 5.22
C GLU A 619 -1.16 -1.72 5.90
N PRO A 620 -0.04 -2.21 5.31
CA PRO A 620 1.28 -2.00 5.89
C PRO A 620 1.75 -0.55 5.76
N THR A 621 2.61 -0.13 6.68
CA THR A 621 3.20 1.21 6.71
C THR A 621 4.56 1.22 6.03
N LEU A 622 4.71 2.06 5.00
CA LEU A 622 5.99 2.35 4.36
C LEU A 622 6.77 3.36 5.20
N MET A 623 8.03 3.03 5.47
CA MET A 623 9.06 3.87 6.06
C MET A 623 10.38 3.71 5.29
N GLN A 624 11.47 4.26 5.81
CA GLN A 624 12.79 4.17 5.20
C GLN A 624 13.89 3.97 6.23
N THR A 625 15.03 3.44 5.77
CA THR A 625 16.26 3.37 6.58
C THR A 625 17.06 4.67 6.49
N LEU A 626 18.14 4.77 7.24
CA LEU A 626 19.12 5.87 7.15
C LEU A 626 19.69 6.08 5.74
N GLU A 627 19.82 5.04 4.95
CA GLU A 627 20.26 5.13 3.55
C GLU A 627 19.11 5.29 2.55
N GLY A 628 17.89 5.61 3.05
CA GLY A 628 16.72 5.87 2.21
C GLY A 628 16.19 4.63 1.49
N THR A 629 16.48 3.43 2.00
CA THR A 629 15.96 2.17 1.45
C THR A 629 14.59 1.83 2.06
N PRO A 630 13.68 1.18 1.32
CA PRO A 630 12.29 1.00 1.75
C PRO A 630 12.12 -0.05 2.85
N VAL A 631 11.21 0.25 3.77
CA VAL A 631 10.82 -0.62 4.88
C VAL A 631 9.29 -0.68 4.96
N LEU A 632 8.72 -1.87 4.99
CA LEU A 632 7.32 -2.11 5.31
C LEU A 632 7.22 -2.54 6.77
N VAL A 633 6.54 -1.75 7.58
CA VAL A 633 6.29 -2.04 8.99
C VAL A 633 4.84 -2.45 9.15
N HIS A 634 4.59 -3.66 9.63
CA HIS A 634 3.21 -4.12 9.79
C HIS A 634 3.06 -5.23 10.81
N ALA A 635 1.99 -5.12 11.64
CA ALA A 635 1.67 -6.03 12.73
C ALA A 635 2.86 -6.24 13.70
N GLY A 636 2.65 -6.88 14.81
CA GLY A 636 3.70 -7.05 15.82
C GLY A 636 3.46 -8.26 16.75
N PRO A 637 3.02 -9.44 16.26
CA PRO A 637 2.66 -10.54 17.12
C PRO A 637 3.87 -11.06 17.92
N PHE A 638 3.66 -11.41 19.19
CA PHE A 638 4.68 -12.04 20.03
C PHE A 638 5.09 -13.40 19.49
N ALA A 639 6.39 -13.69 19.47
CA ALA A 639 6.91 -14.96 18.99
C ALA A 639 6.71 -16.15 19.97
N ASN A 640 6.37 -15.91 21.23
CA ASN A 640 6.10 -16.97 22.22
C ASN A 640 4.73 -17.60 22.03
N ILE A 641 3.72 -16.78 21.73
CA ILE A 641 2.30 -17.18 21.73
C ILE A 641 1.63 -16.96 20.37
N ALA A 642 2.38 -16.52 19.39
CA ALA A 642 2.01 -16.37 17.98
C ALA A 642 3.24 -16.65 17.10
N HIS A 643 3.17 -16.31 15.81
CA HIS A 643 4.25 -16.62 14.87
C HIS A 643 5.47 -15.67 14.93
N GLY A 644 5.36 -14.51 15.55
CA GLY A 644 6.49 -13.60 15.78
C GLY A 644 7.13 -12.98 14.54
N CYS A 645 6.38 -12.80 13.47
CA CYS A 645 6.85 -12.25 12.18
C CYS A 645 5.99 -11.08 11.73
N SER A 646 6.48 -10.29 10.77
CA SER A 646 5.68 -9.31 10.03
C SER A 646 4.51 -9.99 9.29
N SER A 647 3.59 -9.21 8.75
CA SER A 647 2.37 -9.73 8.13
C SER A 647 2.61 -10.41 6.78
N ILE A 648 1.65 -11.24 6.36
CA ILE A 648 1.63 -11.84 5.03
C ILE A 648 1.50 -10.76 3.97
N VAL A 649 0.60 -9.77 4.14
CA VAL A 649 0.38 -8.72 3.14
C VAL A 649 1.60 -7.83 2.93
N ALA A 650 2.39 -7.55 3.98
CA ALA A 650 3.63 -6.78 3.82
C ALA A 650 4.64 -7.54 2.95
N ASP A 651 4.79 -8.85 3.17
CA ASP A 651 5.69 -9.67 2.39
C ASP A 651 5.19 -9.84 0.94
N GLU A 652 3.89 -10.08 0.71
CA GLU A 652 3.31 -10.18 -0.64
C GLU A 652 3.48 -8.87 -1.43
N ILE A 653 3.23 -7.72 -0.81
CA ILE A 653 3.47 -6.40 -1.42
C ILE A 653 4.95 -6.24 -1.76
N GLY A 654 5.83 -6.56 -0.80
CA GLY A 654 7.27 -6.46 -0.99
C GLY A 654 7.76 -7.33 -2.15
N LEU A 655 7.38 -8.61 -2.18
CA LEU A 655 7.78 -9.58 -3.21
C LEU A 655 7.35 -9.13 -4.62
N LYS A 656 6.13 -8.59 -4.74
CA LYS A 656 5.64 -8.03 -6.00
C LYS A 656 6.38 -6.75 -6.41
N LEU A 657 6.70 -5.87 -5.47
CA LEU A 657 7.40 -4.61 -5.77
C LEU A 657 8.85 -4.83 -6.22
N VAL A 658 9.58 -5.72 -5.56
CA VAL A 658 10.99 -5.93 -5.89
C VAL A 658 11.17 -6.66 -7.23
N GLY A 659 10.24 -7.54 -7.62
CA GLY A 659 10.30 -8.34 -8.86
C GLY A 659 11.34 -9.47 -8.79
N GLU A 660 11.48 -10.23 -9.88
CA GLU A 660 12.19 -11.50 -9.95
C GLU A 660 13.64 -11.47 -9.44
N ASP A 661 14.38 -10.40 -9.75
CA ASP A 661 15.79 -10.22 -9.34
C ASP A 661 15.95 -9.48 -8.01
N GLY A 662 14.86 -9.18 -7.33
CA GLY A 662 14.84 -8.40 -6.10
C GLY A 662 14.71 -9.27 -4.85
N PHE A 663 14.77 -8.62 -3.66
CA PHE A 663 14.85 -9.31 -2.37
C PHE A 663 13.84 -8.73 -1.38
N VAL A 664 13.11 -9.60 -0.70
CA VAL A 664 12.34 -9.23 0.50
C VAL A 664 12.99 -9.88 1.70
N CYS A 665 13.48 -9.06 2.62
CA CYS A 665 14.06 -9.51 3.87
C CYS A 665 13.06 -9.33 5.00
N THR A 666 12.65 -10.41 5.66
CA THR A 666 11.70 -10.39 6.78
C THR A 666 12.33 -11.01 8.02
N GLU A 667 11.87 -10.59 9.20
CA GLU A 667 12.41 -11.11 10.46
C GLU A 667 11.54 -12.22 11.05
N ALA A 668 12.20 -13.15 11.75
CA ALA A 668 11.57 -14.12 12.64
C ALA A 668 12.01 -13.87 14.09
N GLY A 669 11.06 -13.75 15.01
CA GLY A 669 11.33 -13.40 16.40
C GLY A 669 12.09 -14.50 17.15
N PHE A 670 12.99 -14.12 18.06
CA PHE A 670 13.83 -15.02 18.84
C PHE A 670 14.78 -15.87 17.99
N GLY A 671 15.00 -17.13 18.38
CA GLY A 671 15.86 -18.07 17.67
C GLY A 671 15.15 -18.78 16.51
N SER A 672 15.94 -19.48 15.69
CA SER A 672 15.38 -20.28 14.58
C SER A 672 14.48 -21.42 15.07
N ASP A 673 14.67 -21.87 16.30
CA ASP A 673 13.85 -22.88 16.98
C ASP A 673 12.43 -22.40 17.29
N ILE A 674 12.22 -21.11 17.47
CA ILE A 674 10.92 -20.51 17.81
C ILE A 674 10.35 -19.71 16.64
N GLY A 675 11.02 -18.62 16.24
CA GLY A 675 10.46 -17.70 15.25
C GLY A 675 10.51 -18.25 13.83
N MET A 676 11.65 -18.80 13.38
CA MET A 676 11.76 -19.38 12.05
C MET A 676 10.88 -20.63 11.91
N GLU A 677 10.81 -21.46 12.95
CA GLU A 677 9.90 -22.62 12.96
C GLU A 677 8.46 -22.19 12.68
N LYS A 678 7.94 -21.19 13.40
CA LYS A 678 6.58 -20.67 13.20
C LYS A 678 6.42 -19.88 11.90
N PHE A 679 7.45 -19.19 11.47
CA PHE A 679 7.47 -18.57 10.15
C PHE A 679 7.20 -19.61 9.05
N CYS A 680 7.89 -20.77 9.10
CA CYS A 680 7.71 -21.84 8.14
C CYS A 680 6.37 -22.58 8.35
N ASN A 681 6.13 -23.12 9.55
CA ASN A 681 4.99 -24.01 9.79
C ASN A 681 3.65 -23.30 9.97
N VAL A 682 3.63 -21.99 10.29
CA VAL A 682 2.39 -21.21 10.43
C VAL A 682 2.27 -20.21 9.29
N LYS A 683 3.16 -19.20 9.20
CA LYS A 683 3.03 -18.09 8.23
C LYS A 683 3.17 -18.59 6.78
N CYS A 684 4.22 -19.35 6.46
CA CYS A 684 4.41 -19.87 5.09
C CYS A 684 3.33 -20.90 4.73
N ARG A 685 2.85 -21.70 5.68
CA ARG A 685 1.73 -22.62 5.47
C ARG A 685 0.45 -21.88 5.03
N PHE A 686 0.12 -20.77 5.67
CA PHE A 686 -1.08 -19.99 5.33
C PHE A 686 -0.90 -19.13 4.11
N SER A 687 0.29 -18.55 3.90
CA SER A 687 0.55 -17.68 2.75
C SER A 687 0.83 -18.47 1.46
N GLY A 688 1.39 -19.66 1.56
CA GLY A 688 1.93 -20.41 0.41
C GLY A 688 3.29 -19.87 -0.06
N LEU A 689 3.81 -18.80 0.56
CA LEU A 689 5.13 -18.24 0.23
C LEU A 689 6.24 -19.21 0.66
N LYS A 690 7.29 -19.29 -0.15
CA LYS A 690 8.43 -20.17 0.09
C LYS A 690 9.70 -19.35 0.23
N PRO A 691 10.39 -19.39 1.41
CA PRO A 691 11.65 -18.70 1.57
C PRO A 691 12.77 -19.36 0.74
N ASN A 692 13.68 -18.51 0.25
CA ASN A 692 14.87 -18.94 -0.52
C ASN A 692 16.06 -19.19 0.41
N VAL A 693 16.24 -18.31 1.39
CA VAL A 693 17.43 -18.28 2.26
C VAL A 693 17.01 -17.94 3.68
N VAL A 694 17.71 -18.53 4.65
CA VAL A 694 17.70 -18.06 6.04
C VAL A 694 19.05 -17.44 6.37
N VAL A 695 19.01 -16.20 6.85
CA VAL A 695 20.16 -15.52 7.47
C VAL A 695 20.12 -15.81 8.97
N LEU A 696 21.12 -16.50 9.48
CA LEU A 696 21.21 -16.88 10.89
C LEU A 696 22.19 -15.96 11.61
N VAL A 697 21.68 -15.10 12.48
CA VAL A 697 22.48 -14.12 13.22
C VAL A 697 23.09 -14.72 14.46
N ALA A 698 24.39 -14.55 14.63
CA ALA A 698 25.13 -14.96 15.82
C ALA A 698 26.10 -13.86 16.27
N THR A 699 26.48 -13.87 17.56
CA THR A 699 27.53 -12.99 18.11
C THR A 699 28.51 -13.80 18.95
N VAL A 700 29.76 -13.37 19.00
CA VAL A 700 30.80 -13.97 19.85
C VAL A 700 30.33 -14.03 21.31
N ARG A 701 29.76 -12.92 21.80
CA ARG A 701 29.27 -12.79 23.18
C ARG A 701 28.14 -13.77 23.52
N ALA A 702 27.15 -13.92 22.63
CA ALA A 702 26.06 -14.85 22.83
C ALA A 702 26.55 -16.30 22.85
N LEU A 703 27.46 -16.65 21.95
CA LEU A 703 28.05 -18.00 21.92
C LEU A 703 28.89 -18.28 23.17
N LYS A 704 29.71 -17.33 23.64
CA LYS A 704 30.41 -17.47 24.92
C LYS A 704 29.46 -17.72 26.10
N MET A 705 28.29 -17.03 26.12
CA MET A 705 27.28 -17.27 27.13
C MET A 705 26.69 -18.68 27.04
N HIS A 706 26.41 -19.16 25.83
CA HIS A 706 25.98 -20.54 25.60
C HIS A 706 27.07 -21.59 25.92
N GLY A 707 28.31 -21.19 25.92
CA GLY A 707 29.46 -22.01 26.37
C GLY A 707 29.63 -22.11 27.88
N GLY A 708 28.78 -21.45 28.66
CA GLY A 708 28.85 -21.43 30.12
C GLY A 708 29.49 -20.15 30.70
N GLY A 709 29.54 -19.06 29.92
CA GLY A 709 30.01 -17.77 30.41
C GLY A 709 29.18 -17.22 31.57
N ALA A 710 29.77 -16.35 32.37
CA ALA A 710 29.17 -15.76 33.57
C ALA A 710 27.80 -15.14 33.29
N ALA A 711 26.90 -15.19 34.27
CA ALA A 711 25.57 -14.55 34.15
C ALA A 711 25.70 -13.05 33.89
N VAL A 712 24.85 -12.55 33.01
CA VAL A 712 24.82 -11.13 32.63
C VAL A 712 23.61 -10.44 33.25
N THR A 713 23.87 -9.37 34.00
CA THR A 713 22.84 -8.49 34.55
C THR A 713 22.74 -7.25 33.63
N PRO A 714 21.55 -6.92 33.12
CA PRO A 714 21.37 -5.71 32.32
C PRO A 714 21.84 -4.45 33.06
N GLY A 715 22.61 -3.60 32.37
CA GLY A 715 23.15 -2.36 32.93
C GLY A 715 24.45 -2.52 33.77
N ALA A 716 24.89 -3.73 34.07
CA ALA A 716 26.16 -3.98 34.73
C ALA A 716 27.33 -4.07 33.73
N THR A 717 28.55 -3.76 34.19
CA THR A 717 29.79 -3.93 33.41
C THR A 717 29.94 -5.41 33.02
N LEU A 718 30.22 -5.67 31.75
CA LEU A 718 30.42 -7.03 31.26
C LEU A 718 31.66 -7.67 31.86
N ASN A 719 31.52 -8.95 32.19
CA ASN A 719 32.64 -9.74 32.61
C ASN A 719 33.71 -9.84 31.52
N LYS A 720 34.99 -9.85 31.88
CA LYS A 720 36.11 -9.94 30.94
C LYS A 720 36.03 -11.13 29.98
N GLN A 721 35.41 -12.24 30.39
CA GLN A 721 35.14 -13.39 29.51
C GLN A 721 34.44 -13.02 28.21
N TYR A 722 33.65 -11.96 28.20
CA TYR A 722 32.92 -11.48 27.02
C TYR A 722 33.67 -10.44 26.20
N THR A 723 34.66 -9.75 26.79
CA THR A 723 35.38 -8.64 26.17
C THR A 723 36.83 -8.96 25.81
N GLU A 724 37.37 -10.06 26.33
CA GLU A 724 38.71 -10.59 26.01
C GLU A 724 38.57 -11.86 25.17
N GLU A 725 39.58 -12.16 24.34
CA GLU A 725 39.59 -13.41 23.54
C GLU A 725 39.48 -14.66 24.43
N ASN A 726 38.54 -15.54 24.09
CA ASN A 726 38.35 -16.80 24.78
C ASN A 726 37.80 -17.86 23.82
N LEU A 727 38.73 -18.49 23.08
CA LEU A 727 38.38 -19.50 22.07
C LEU A 727 37.83 -20.79 22.70
N GLU A 728 38.25 -21.14 23.91
CA GLU A 728 37.74 -22.33 24.60
C GLU A 728 36.26 -22.15 24.99
N LEU A 729 35.92 -21.03 25.62
CA LEU A 729 34.55 -20.72 26.03
C LEU A 729 33.64 -20.60 24.80
N LEU A 730 34.15 -19.95 23.75
CA LEU A 730 33.45 -19.81 22.47
C LEU A 730 33.20 -21.19 21.86
N GLY A 731 34.22 -22.06 21.84
CA GLY A 731 34.11 -23.43 21.32
C GLY A 731 33.03 -24.27 22.01
N LYS A 732 32.90 -24.12 23.34
CA LYS A 732 31.83 -24.78 24.14
C LYS A 732 30.43 -24.27 23.78
N GLY A 733 30.30 -23.07 23.25
CA GLY A 733 29.02 -22.48 22.84
C GLY A 733 28.61 -22.80 21.42
N LEU A 734 29.55 -23.17 20.54
CA LEU A 734 29.27 -23.48 19.13
C LEU A 734 28.14 -24.51 18.90
N PRO A 735 27.94 -25.55 19.74
CA PRO A 735 26.81 -26.45 19.54
C PRO A 735 25.44 -25.80 19.44
N ASN A 736 25.23 -24.62 20.07
CA ASN A 736 24.00 -23.85 19.92
C ASN A 736 23.83 -23.35 18.48
N LEU A 737 24.86 -22.73 17.90
CA LEU A 737 24.85 -22.31 16.50
C LEU A 737 24.64 -23.49 15.54
N LEU A 738 25.32 -24.61 15.78
CA LEU A 738 25.22 -25.81 14.92
C LEU A 738 23.79 -26.39 14.93
N GLN A 739 23.10 -26.36 16.07
CA GLN A 739 21.70 -26.77 16.16
C GLN A 739 20.80 -25.85 15.31
N HIS A 740 21.01 -24.53 15.37
CA HIS A 740 20.23 -23.55 14.58
C HIS A 740 20.51 -23.66 13.08
N ILE A 741 21.73 -23.95 12.64
CA ILE A 741 22.06 -24.28 11.25
C ILE A 741 21.30 -25.55 10.82
N SER A 742 21.32 -26.59 11.64
CA SER A 742 20.55 -27.82 11.38
C SER A 742 19.05 -27.55 11.27
N ASN A 743 18.50 -26.66 12.09
CA ASN A 743 17.10 -26.27 12.02
C ASN A 743 16.73 -25.65 10.65
N GLY A 744 17.53 -24.73 10.11
CA GLY A 744 17.33 -24.17 8.78
C GLY A 744 17.38 -25.23 7.68
N LYS A 745 18.35 -26.13 7.76
CA LYS A 745 18.52 -27.23 6.79
C LYS A 745 17.37 -28.25 6.79
N LYS A 746 16.70 -28.46 7.94
CA LYS A 746 15.52 -29.35 8.03
C LYS A 746 14.33 -28.84 7.24
N PHE A 747 14.19 -27.52 7.09
CA PHE A 747 13.23 -26.91 6.19
C PHE A 747 13.69 -26.89 4.71
N GLY A 748 14.88 -27.40 4.43
CA GLY A 748 15.45 -27.43 3.07
C GLY A 748 16.00 -26.09 2.60
N LEU A 749 16.32 -25.16 3.51
CA LEU A 749 16.78 -23.81 3.22
C LEU A 749 18.30 -23.73 3.11
N ASN A 750 18.78 -22.83 2.24
CA ASN A 750 20.16 -22.39 2.26
C ASN A 750 20.40 -21.51 3.50
N VAL A 751 21.41 -21.82 4.31
CA VAL A 751 21.70 -21.11 5.57
C VAL A 751 22.94 -20.24 5.40
N VAL A 752 22.77 -18.93 5.55
CA VAL A 752 23.89 -17.97 5.59
C VAL A 752 24.05 -17.49 7.04
N VAL A 753 25.23 -17.64 7.63
CA VAL A 753 25.52 -17.21 9.00
C VAL A 753 26.09 -15.80 8.99
N ALA A 754 25.40 -14.88 9.65
CA ALA A 754 25.85 -13.51 9.87
C ALA A 754 26.45 -13.37 11.28
N VAL A 755 27.76 -13.19 11.37
CA VAL A 755 28.47 -12.97 12.63
C VAL A 755 28.56 -11.48 12.88
N ASN A 756 27.66 -10.95 13.74
CA ASN A 756 27.68 -9.54 14.12
C ASN A 756 28.88 -9.24 15.01
N SER A 757 29.75 -8.37 14.53
CA SER A 757 31.02 -8.04 15.16
C SER A 757 30.86 -6.91 16.19
N HIS A 758 31.41 -7.11 17.36
CA HIS A 758 31.63 -6.04 18.35
C HIS A 758 33.11 -5.60 18.34
N SER A 759 33.37 -4.41 18.84
CA SER A 759 34.73 -3.83 18.87
C SER A 759 35.74 -4.63 19.70
N SER A 760 35.27 -5.49 20.61
CA SER A 760 36.09 -6.36 21.44
C SER A 760 36.38 -7.75 20.84
N ASP A 761 35.70 -8.09 19.72
CA ASP A 761 35.85 -9.43 19.12
C ASP A 761 37.16 -9.55 18.35
N THR A 762 37.81 -10.70 18.39
CA THR A 762 39.05 -10.95 17.66
C THR A 762 38.83 -11.67 16.33
N ALA A 763 39.81 -11.53 15.42
CA ALA A 763 39.77 -12.25 14.14
C ALA A 763 39.75 -13.78 14.32
N ALA A 764 40.44 -14.29 15.35
CA ALA A 764 40.49 -15.72 15.66
C ALA A 764 39.11 -16.23 16.11
N GLU A 765 38.39 -15.46 16.93
CA GLU A 765 37.03 -15.81 17.36
C GLU A 765 36.05 -15.83 16.17
N HIS A 766 36.12 -14.84 15.28
CA HIS A 766 35.30 -14.83 14.08
C HIS A 766 35.61 -16.00 13.15
N GLN A 767 36.91 -16.33 12.99
CA GLN A 767 37.30 -17.44 12.13
C GLN A 767 36.81 -18.78 12.68
N LEU A 768 36.92 -19.01 14.00
CA LEU A 768 36.43 -20.22 14.66
C LEU A 768 34.92 -20.42 14.41
N ILE A 769 34.11 -19.34 14.48
CA ILE A 769 32.67 -19.42 14.20
C ILE A 769 32.42 -19.76 12.73
N LYS A 770 33.12 -19.10 11.80
CA LYS A 770 32.96 -19.32 10.35
C LYS A 770 33.29 -20.77 9.97
N ASP A 771 34.43 -21.26 10.43
CA ASP A 771 34.89 -22.63 10.16
C ASP A 771 33.88 -23.68 10.67
N ALA A 772 33.39 -23.47 11.90
CA ALA A 772 32.38 -24.34 12.48
C ALA A 772 31.05 -24.31 11.72
N ALA A 773 30.62 -23.14 11.29
CA ALA A 773 29.39 -22.97 10.51
C ALA A 773 29.49 -23.66 9.15
N LEU A 774 30.58 -23.44 8.41
CA LEU A 774 30.82 -24.07 7.12
C LEU A 774 30.92 -25.58 7.22
N LYS A 775 31.60 -26.08 8.24
CA LYS A 775 31.70 -27.52 8.54
C LYS A 775 30.33 -28.15 8.85
N ALA A 776 29.40 -27.37 9.45
CA ALA A 776 28.02 -27.81 9.71
C ALA A 776 27.12 -27.75 8.47
N GLY A 777 27.67 -27.28 7.35
CA GLY A 777 26.96 -27.16 6.05
C GLY A 777 26.14 -25.91 5.91
N ALA A 778 26.54 -24.80 6.53
CA ALA A 778 26.08 -23.48 6.16
C ALA A 778 26.56 -23.16 4.73
N PHE A 779 25.74 -22.46 3.96
CA PHE A 779 26.09 -22.02 2.60
C PHE A 779 27.26 -21.03 2.62
N ALA A 780 27.19 -20.07 3.57
CA ALA A 780 28.24 -19.09 3.82
C ALA A 780 28.24 -18.65 5.28
N ALA A 781 29.36 -18.11 5.74
CA ALA A 781 29.50 -17.48 7.05
C ALA A 781 30.35 -16.22 6.94
N VAL A 782 29.77 -15.07 7.26
CA VAL A 782 30.39 -13.75 7.04
C VAL A 782 30.36 -12.90 8.29
N THR A 783 31.36 -12.02 8.45
CA THR A 783 31.42 -11.05 9.55
C THR A 783 30.70 -9.76 9.14
N CYS A 784 29.86 -9.21 10.00
CA CYS A 784 29.04 -8.04 9.72
C CYS A 784 29.39 -6.89 10.69
N LYS A 785 29.51 -5.67 10.15
CA LYS A 785 29.83 -4.43 10.87
C LYS A 785 28.76 -3.35 10.64
N HIS A 786 27.59 -3.71 10.21
CA HIS A 786 26.51 -2.78 9.82
C HIS A 786 26.08 -1.84 10.96
N TRP A 787 26.28 -2.21 12.23
CA TRP A 787 25.99 -1.32 13.34
C TRP A 787 26.86 -0.03 13.30
N SER A 788 28.14 -0.16 12.98
CA SER A 788 29.08 0.96 12.91
C SER A 788 29.24 1.55 11.50
N GLU A 789 28.90 0.80 10.46
CA GLU A 789 29.22 1.14 9.07
C GLU A 789 27.98 1.25 8.15
N GLY A 790 26.79 0.95 8.66
CA GLY A 790 25.58 0.95 7.83
C GLY A 790 25.61 -0.18 6.79
N GLY A 791 25.02 0.05 5.63
CA GLY A 791 24.95 -0.94 4.55
C GLY A 791 26.33 -1.41 4.07
N GLU A 792 27.34 -0.54 4.06
CA GLU A 792 28.72 -0.88 3.70
C GLU A 792 29.25 -2.04 4.57
N GLY A 793 28.95 -2.04 5.88
CA GLY A 793 29.36 -3.10 6.81
C GLY A 793 28.60 -4.43 6.66
N ALA A 794 27.65 -4.53 5.74
CA ALA A 794 26.88 -5.75 5.42
C ALA A 794 27.01 -6.19 3.96
N VAL A 795 27.97 -5.65 3.22
CA VAL A 795 28.17 -5.95 1.78
C VAL A 795 28.48 -7.43 1.55
N ASP A 796 29.40 -8.00 2.33
CA ASP A 796 29.74 -9.42 2.24
C ASP A 796 28.52 -10.32 2.55
N LEU A 797 27.65 -9.89 3.47
CA LEU A 797 26.38 -10.58 3.74
C LEU A 797 25.43 -10.48 2.55
N ALA A 798 25.33 -9.33 1.91
CA ALA A 798 24.50 -9.13 0.72
C ALA A 798 24.96 -10.05 -0.42
N ASP A 799 26.27 -10.13 -0.68
CA ASP A 799 26.84 -11.01 -1.70
C ASP A 799 26.52 -12.49 -1.39
N ALA A 800 26.76 -12.93 -0.15
CA ALA A 800 26.44 -14.30 0.27
C ALA A 800 24.94 -14.64 0.15
N VAL A 801 24.04 -13.67 0.41
CA VAL A 801 22.59 -13.85 0.26
C VAL A 801 22.20 -13.90 -1.21
N ILE A 802 22.79 -13.06 -2.07
CA ILE A 802 22.57 -13.09 -3.53
C ILE A 802 22.94 -14.47 -4.08
N ASP A 803 24.14 -14.97 -3.77
CA ASP A 803 24.63 -16.27 -4.22
C ASP A 803 23.76 -17.44 -3.71
N ALA A 804 23.34 -17.36 -2.45
CA ALA A 804 22.46 -18.35 -1.83
C ALA A 804 21.06 -18.37 -2.47
N CYS A 805 20.55 -17.21 -2.90
CA CYS A 805 19.27 -17.10 -3.60
C CYS A 805 19.32 -17.65 -5.02
N CYS A 806 20.47 -17.51 -5.70
CA CYS A 806 20.69 -18.11 -7.03
C CYS A 806 20.81 -19.64 -6.99
N THR A 807 20.99 -20.22 -5.82
CA THR A 807 21.10 -21.66 -5.63
C THR A 807 19.75 -22.25 -5.23
N SER A 808 19.32 -23.29 -5.96
CA SER A 808 18.04 -23.95 -5.69
C SER A 808 17.97 -24.51 -4.26
N ASN A 809 16.80 -24.45 -3.64
CA ASN A 809 16.51 -25.06 -2.35
C ASN A 809 15.35 -26.07 -2.47
N SER A 810 15.13 -26.83 -1.39
CA SER A 810 14.06 -27.83 -1.31
C SER A 810 13.13 -27.54 -0.14
N PHE A 811 12.59 -26.30 -0.07
CA PHE A 811 11.73 -25.89 1.04
C PHE A 811 10.57 -26.84 1.26
N LYS A 812 10.41 -27.27 2.52
CA LYS A 812 9.33 -28.14 2.98
C LYS A 812 8.89 -27.80 4.39
N LEU A 813 7.65 -28.08 4.69
CA LEU A 813 7.10 -27.95 6.04
C LEU A 813 7.57 -29.13 6.91
N LEU A 814 7.65 -28.92 8.21
CA LEU A 814 8.19 -29.90 9.14
C LEU A 814 7.24 -31.08 9.39
N TYR A 815 5.93 -30.84 9.35
CA TYR A 815 4.90 -31.83 9.62
C TYR A 815 3.62 -31.58 8.81
N ASP A 816 2.80 -32.61 8.65
CA ASP A 816 1.47 -32.53 8.09
C ASP A 816 0.43 -32.16 9.16
N CYS A 817 -0.59 -31.37 8.80
CA CYS A 817 -1.68 -31.00 9.68
C CYS A 817 -2.64 -32.17 10.01
N GLU A 818 -2.63 -33.24 9.23
CA GLU A 818 -3.44 -34.44 9.49
C GLU A 818 -2.93 -35.27 10.69
N LEU A 819 -1.68 -35.07 11.12
CA LEU A 819 -1.15 -35.68 12.33
C LEU A 819 -1.94 -35.20 13.56
N SER A 820 -1.94 -36.00 14.65
CA SER A 820 -2.52 -35.60 15.93
C SER A 820 -1.76 -34.40 16.52
N LEU A 821 -2.38 -33.65 17.44
CA LEU A 821 -1.72 -32.54 18.13
C LEU A 821 -0.46 -33.02 18.87
N GLU A 822 -0.50 -34.18 19.48
CA GLU A 822 0.64 -34.80 20.22
C GLU A 822 1.80 -35.09 19.26
N GLU A 823 1.54 -35.71 18.09
CA GLU A 823 2.57 -36.03 17.11
C GLU A 823 3.23 -34.78 16.55
N LYS A 824 2.43 -33.71 16.25
CA LYS A 824 2.96 -32.42 15.80
C LYS A 824 3.88 -31.78 16.84
N ILE A 825 3.45 -31.76 18.12
CA ILE A 825 4.25 -31.22 19.24
C ILE A 825 5.54 -32.02 19.41
N ASN A 826 5.46 -33.36 19.38
CA ASN A 826 6.62 -34.21 19.50
C ASN A 826 7.61 -34.06 18.34
N THR A 827 7.10 -33.87 17.11
CA THR A 827 7.91 -33.58 15.92
C THR A 827 8.70 -32.28 16.09
N ILE A 828 8.04 -31.19 16.51
CA ILE A 828 8.72 -29.92 16.76
C ILE A 828 9.76 -30.07 17.87
N ALA A 829 9.40 -30.70 19.01
CA ALA A 829 10.28 -30.88 20.16
C ALA A 829 11.55 -31.65 19.79
N ARG A 830 11.39 -32.74 19.05
CA ARG A 830 12.51 -33.59 18.64
C ARG A 830 13.36 -32.89 17.59
N GLU A 831 12.73 -32.40 16.52
CA GLU A 831 13.46 -31.88 15.35
C GLU A 831 14.09 -30.51 15.62
N MET A 832 13.35 -29.59 16.26
CA MET A 832 13.85 -28.24 16.45
C MET A 832 14.66 -28.03 17.71
N TYR A 833 14.26 -28.70 18.79
CA TYR A 833 14.87 -28.46 20.10
C TYR A 833 15.90 -29.52 20.49
N GLY A 834 15.81 -30.73 19.90
CA GLY A 834 16.65 -31.86 20.27
C GLY A 834 16.16 -32.65 21.51
N ALA A 835 14.88 -32.50 21.86
CA ALA A 835 14.23 -33.27 22.92
C ALA A 835 14.21 -34.77 22.57
N GLY A 836 14.26 -35.62 23.59
CA GLY A 836 14.08 -37.07 23.43
C GLY A 836 12.60 -37.47 23.39
N LYS A 837 11.79 -36.83 24.22
CA LYS A 837 10.34 -37.06 24.32
C LYS A 837 9.62 -35.82 24.86
N ILE A 838 8.30 -35.81 24.68
CA ILE A 838 7.41 -34.84 25.36
C ILE A 838 6.71 -35.53 26.53
N GLU A 839 6.32 -34.75 27.54
CA GLU A 839 5.48 -35.19 28.65
C GLU A 839 4.30 -34.24 28.80
N LEU A 840 3.08 -34.78 28.78
CA LEU A 840 1.87 -34.00 28.91
C LEU A 840 1.36 -34.04 30.35
N THR A 841 1.13 -32.89 30.98
CA THR A 841 0.44 -32.86 32.29
C THR A 841 -0.99 -33.34 32.17
N ALA A 842 -1.63 -33.74 33.24
CA ALA A 842 -3.05 -34.14 33.24
C ALA A 842 -3.97 -33.01 32.72
N LYS A 843 -3.59 -31.73 32.93
CA LYS A 843 -4.28 -30.57 32.41
C LYS A 843 -4.14 -30.48 30.87
N ALA A 844 -2.93 -30.68 30.36
CA ALA A 844 -2.63 -30.66 28.94
C ALA A 844 -3.37 -31.79 28.19
N VAL A 845 -3.41 -33.00 28.75
CA VAL A 845 -4.17 -34.12 28.15
C VAL A 845 -5.65 -33.80 28.03
N LYS A 846 -6.29 -33.27 29.08
CA LYS A 846 -7.71 -32.87 29.05
C LYS A 846 -7.95 -31.76 28.04
N ALA A 847 -7.06 -30.74 27.99
CA ALA A 847 -7.17 -29.64 27.02
C ALA A 847 -7.02 -30.16 25.60
N MET A 848 -6.06 -31.02 25.32
CA MET A 848 -5.82 -31.61 23.99
C MET A 848 -7.03 -32.42 23.52
N GLN A 849 -7.62 -33.24 24.39
CA GLN A 849 -8.82 -34.02 24.10
C GLN A 849 -9.99 -33.08 23.74
N LYS A 850 -10.27 -32.06 24.59
CA LYS A 850 -11.33 -31.09 24.38
C LYS A 850 -11.17 -30.33 23.06
N LEU A 851 -9.96 -29.89 22.71
CA LEU A 851 -9.67 -29.22 21.49
C LEU A 851 -9.84 -30.11 20.24
N THR A 852 -9.48 -31.37 20.35
CA THR A 852 -9.65 -32.36 19.28
C THR A 852 -11.13 -32.65 19.05
N GLU A 853 -11.92 -32.85 20.10
CA GLU A 853 -13.38 -33.03 20.01
C GLU A 853 -14.10 -31.81 19.47
N ALA A 854 -13.59 -30.60 19.78
CA ALA A 854 -14.10 -29.34 19.23
C ALA A 854 -13.70 -29.08 17.77
N GLY A 855 -12.96 -30.00 17.13
CA GLY A 855 -12.59 -29.92 15.73
C GLY A 855 -11.29 -29.16 15.43
N PHE A 856 -10.49 -28.80 16.43
CA PHE A 856 -9.23 -28.07 16.27
C PHE A 856 -7.98 -28.97 16.11
N GLY A 857 -8.16 -30.31 16.08
CA GLY A 857 -7.07 -31.26 15.97
C GLY A 857 -6.17 -31.13 14.75
N LYS A 858 -6.69 -30.58 13.64
CA LYS A 858 -5.96 -30.38 12.38
C LYS A 858 -5.22 -29.05 12.28
N LEU A 859 -5.30 -28.16 13.27
CA LEU A 859 -4.59 -26.90 13.26
C LEU A 859 -3.07 -27.10 13.49
N PRO A 860 -2.22 -26.25 12.91
CA PRO A 860 -0.80 -26.23 13.22
C PRO A 860 -0.53 -25.83 14.68
N ILE A 861 0.66 -26.13 15.17
CA ILE A 861 1.09 -25.88 16.54
C ILE A 861 1.92 -24.62 16.66
N CYS A 862 1.64 -23.81 17.66
CA CYS A 862 2.47 -22.73 18.14
C CYS A 862 3.07 -23.12 19.50
N MET A 863 4.34 -23.51 19.51
CA MET A 863 5.03 -23.87 20.76
C MET A 863 5.34 -22.60 21.57
N SER A 864 4.82 -22.55 22.79
CA SER A 864 5.04 -21.47 23.74
C SER A 864 6.00 -21.93 24.84
N LYS A 865 7.28 -21.62 24.68
CA LYS A 865 8.35 -21.93 25.63
C LYS A 865 9.27 -20.74 25.88
N THR A 866 10.15 -20.82 26.85
CA THR A 866 11.20 -19.81 27.03
C THR A 866 12.04 -19.63 25.78
N SER A 867 12.35 -18.36 25.45
CA SER A 867 13.23 -18.04 24.32
C SER A 867 14.72 -18.23 24.62
N ASN A 868 15.09 -18.30 25.91
CA ASN A 868 16.47 -18.23 26.36
C ASN A 868 17.18 -19.60 26.45
N SER A 869 16.51 -20.66 26.02
CA SER A 869 17.02 -22.03 26.00
C SER A 869 16.34 -22.84 24.90
N LEU A 870 17.01 -23.85 24.39
CA LEU A 870 16.39 -24.88 23.53
C LEU A 870 15.44 -25.79 24.33
N THR A 871 15.63 -25.88 25.67
CA THR A 871 14.72 -26.63 26.57
C THR A 871 13.55 -25.74 27.07
N GLY A 872 12.74 -26.29 27.96
CA GLY A 872 11.72 -25.52 28.71
C GLY A 872 12.30 -24.74 29.91
N ASP A 873 13.58 -24.94 30.27
CA ASP A 873 14.26 -24.28 31.38
C ASP A 873 15.21 -23.19 30.89
N PRO A 874 15.00 -21.89 31.25
CA PRO A 874 15.82 -20.77 30.80
C PRO A 874 17.27 -20.79 31.35
N SER A 875 17.53 -21.58 32.40
CA SER A 875 18.87 -21.73 33.00
C SER A 875 19.78 -22.62 32.18
N VAL A 876 19.23 -23.55 31.41
CA VAL A 876 20.00 -24.50 30.59
C VAL A 876 20.47 -23.84 29.30
N LYS A 877 21.79 -23.77 29.10
CA LYS A 877 22.44 -23.15 27.96
C LYS A 877 22.99 -24.17 26.96
N GLY A 878 23.50 -23.67 25.82
CA GLY A 878 24.09 -24.54 24.80
C GLY A 878 23.03 -25.25 23.96
N ALA A 879 23.28 -26.51 23.63
CA ALA A 879 22.40 -27.39 22.84
C ALA A 879 22.24 -28.79 23.48
N PRO A 880 21.52 -28.88 24.60
CA PRO A 880 21.26 -30.16 25.23
C PRO A 880 20.46 -31.07 24.30
N LYS A 881 20.65 -32.40 24.47
CA LYS A 881 19.99 -33.44 23.69
C LYS A 881 19.28 -34.43 24.59
N GLY A 882 18.23 -35.09 24.10
CA GLY A 882 17.57 -36.21 24.76
C GLY A 882 16.75 -35.84 26.00
N PHE A 883 16.55 -34.54 26.27
CA PHE A 883 15.77 -34.07 27.44
C PHE A 883 14.27 -34.29 27.21
N THR A 884 13.51 -34.29 28.32
CA THR A 884 12.04 -34.32 28.27
C THR A 884 11.50 -32.91 28.24
N LEU A 885 10.61 -32.58 27.26
CA LEU A 885 9.91 -31.31 27.20
C LEU A 885 8.50 -31.46 27.78
N THR A 886 8.23 -30.80 28.90
CA THR A 886 6.89 -30.82 29.54
C THR A 886 5.96 -29.81 28.89
N VAL A 887 4.76 -30.26 28.50
CA VAL A 887 3.66 -29.40 28.00
C VAL A 887 2.63 -29.28 29.14
N ASN A 888 2.47 -28.05 29.63
CA ASN A 888 1.65 -27.80 30.82
C ASN A 888 0.17 -27.59 30.49
N ASP A 889 -0.15 -27.04 29.34
CA ASP A 889 -1.51 -26.70 28.92
C ASP A 889 -1.57 -26.48 27.39
N LEU A 890 -2.80 -26.50 26.83
CA LEU A 890 -3.07 -26.11 25.45
C LEU A 890 -4.29 -25.21 25.39
N TYR A 891 -4.26 -24.23 24.47
CA TYR A 891 -5.44 -23.46 24.12
C TYR A 891 -5.43 -23.14 22.62
N VAL A 892 -6.59 -22.76 22.08
CA VAL A 892 -6.76 -22.46 20.66
C VAL A 892 -6.79 -20.97 20.40
N SER A 893 -6.08 -20.52 19.38
CA SER A 893 -6.25 -19.22 18.70
C SER A 893 -6.93 -19.51 17.36
N ALA A 894 -8.25 -19.73 17.40
CA ALA A 894 -9.02 -20.27 16.28
C ALA A 894 -9.14 -19.31 15.10
N GLY A 895 -9.19 -18.01 15.37
CA GLY A 895 -9.17 -16.96 14.34
C GLY A 895 -7.82 -16.87 13.65
N ALA A 896 -6.73 -16.92 14.41
CA ALA A 896 -5.37 -16.99 13.87
C ALA A 896 -5.08 -18.36 13.20
N GLY A 897 -5.80 -19.43 13.63
CA GLY A 897 -5.76 -20.75 13.00
C GLY A 897 -4.64 -21.64 13.50
N PHE A 898 -4.29 -21.61 14.79
CA PHE A 898 -3.31 -22.51 15.41
C PHE A 898 -3.67 -22.85 16.85
N VAL A 899 -3.09 -23.95 17.35
CA VAL A 899 -3.17 -24.36 18.76
C VAL A 899 -1.87 -23.98 19.44
N VAL A 900 -1.96 -23.32 20.59
CA VAL A 900 -0.80 -22.95 21.42
C VAL A 900 -0.54 -24.04 22.47
N ALA A 901 0.67 -24.60 22.45
CA ALA A 901 1.14 -25.57 23.43
C ALA A 901 2.08 -24.88 24.43
N MET A 902 1.68 -24.83 25.70
CA MET A 902 2.40 -24.13 26.76
C MET A 902 3.47 -25.04 27.38
N CYS A 903 4.75 -24.73 27.18
CA CYS A 903 5.89 -25.45 27.69
C CYS A 903 6.65 -24.62 28.72
N GLY A 904 5.97 -24.15 29.74
CA GLY A 904 6.51 -23.29 30.80
C GLY A 904 5.59 -22.10 31.08
N GLU A 905 6.00 -21.28 32.04
CA GLU A 905 5.29 -20.04 32.35
C GLU A 905 5.74 -18.91 31.41
N ILE A 906 4.84 -18.42 30.58
CA ILE A 906 5.07 -17.29 29.68
C ILE A 906 4.21 -16.11 30.12
N SER A 907 4.84 -15.03 30.57
CA SER A 907 4.13 -13.81 30.94
C SER A 907 3.67 -13.05 29.71
N LYS A 908 2.35 -12.92 29.55
CA LYS A 908 1.73 -12.06 28.51
C LYS A 908 1.66 -10.58 28.90
N MET A 909 1.96 -10.26 30.19
CA MET A 909 2.03 -8.91 30.72
C MET A 909 3.38 -8.73 31.43
N PRO A 910 4.39 -8.21 30.72
CA PRO A 910 5.68 -7.89 31.33
C PRO A 910 5.56 -6.77 32.36
N GLY A 911 6.51 -6.69 33.28
CA GLY A 911 6.64 -5.54 34.17
C GLY A 911 7.63 -4.53 33.64
N LEU A 912 7.53 -3.28 34.11
CA LEU A 912 8.58 -2.30 33.90
C LEU A 912 9.83 -2.71 34.68
N PRO A 913 11.05 -2.38 34.18
CA PRO A 913 12.27 -2.58 34.93
C PRO A 913 12.30 -1.68 36.16
N THR A 914 13.04 -2.09 37.19
CA THR A 914 13.28 -1.28 38.40
C THR A 914 14.33 -0.21 38.11
#